data_4a652e09c2dc208338847764e107f729
#
_entry.id   4a652e09c2dc208338847764e107f729
#
_cell.length_a   1.000
_cell.length_b   1.000
_cell.length_c   1.000
_cell.angle_alpha   90.00
_cell.angle_beta   90.00
_cell.angle_gamma   90.00
#
_symmetry.space_group_name_H-M   'P 1'
#
loop_
_entity.id
_entity.type
_entity.pdbx_description
1 polymer ?
#
loop_
_entity_poly.entity_id
_entity_poly.type
_entity_poly.pdbx_seq_one_letter_code
_entity_poly.pdbx_strand_id
1 'polypeptide(L)'
;MKNLIPKPLGKALLVLCVSLFFSFPSTLWAQDSEYHSLVDPLTISGTVGTQVTSSWNNADLHYNSPFSMITYANTTLNLYGISIPFNVNFINVSADQFTFPRPSFTFNFTPIWKKFTFYLGTGCMSYSNYTYSGISFDGVGLEYRGNKFRFGGFYGNFNHATTFRTALDDRDAIQFLSDSLLGLNNVAYTTLPQFQRNAYAAHIAVGSLRNYVDFSLLHAADDLNSLPSQWYMFNVVSSEVVDTTLFVRDSTIKGKENLALGLRGHFSIGPWVMFETNLGASLFTPDITREEVVLEGGEDVALANRVINGIRTSHLFNIRYGSELRFAGDALLNVNVSPVRATLMYRFVQPDYTSLGANGFNQNAQTFGGSLSTLLMNNTASLSLNGYLQRDNFDKKQLFTNQVGSYTLNWNSFIGENIGLAAMYNGVTQDQFDGMMAVPEEVRIKQITHSFNLSPSYTLSDVNEHTFSVNFNFIQNKNRNKLMDGDGLNVTTVSFGTGYEVFLTKSRLSVDGNYDYSLSRAWGNNYNSHCLSGGTTYNFINRDDFTLSGNARLTVAYNIQKTEYDEYSESERNVINYLGKRIGAQVNSEITNDFSVAARLGASLNYQDRHNASVYFSVSNYSDNIIIGQHVAVNTDVRLMVQYSYSFASRLIKSKKPRTIE
;
A
#
# COMPACT_ATOMS: atom_id res chain seq x y z
N MET A 1 -3.58 27.25 -34.32
CA MET A 1 -3.80 27.48 -32.88
C MET A 1 -5.06 26.84 -32.29
N LYS A 2 -5.78 25.96 -32.98
CA LYS A 2 -7.00 25.31 -32.45
C LYS A 2 -6.78 23.94 -31.75
N ASN A 3 -5.56 23.43 -31.73
CA ASN A 3 -5.25 22.09 -31.16
C ASN A 3 -4.16 22.11 -30.07
N LEU A 4 -3.96 23.23 -29.37
CA LEU A 4 -2.88 23.37 -28.37
C LEU A 4 -3.29 23.03 -26.93
N ILE A 5 -4.57 22.78 -26.67
CA ILE A 5 -5.03 22.34 -25.33
C ILE A 5 -5.63 20.95 -25.49
N PRO A 6 -5.02 19.92 -24.89
CA PRO A 6 -5.60 18.57 -24.89
C PRO A 6 -7.02 18.60 -24.33
N LYS A 7 -7.95 17.89 -24.98
CA LYS A 7 -9.36 17.79 -24.54
C LYS A 7 -9.56 17.51 -23.02
N PRO A 8 -8.73 16.69 -22.36
CA PRO A 8 -8.85 16.47 -20.91
C PRO A 8 -8.50 17.70 -20.07
N LEU A 9 -7.55 18.54 -20.53
CA LEU A 9 -7.16 19.78 -19.82
C LEU A 9 -8.33 20.80 -19.80
N GLY A 10 -9.09 20.89 -20.89
CA GLY A 10 -10.29 21.73 -20.95
C GLY A 10 -11.39 21.27 -20.00
N LYS A 11 -11.55 19.96 -19.80
CA LYS A 11 -12.50 19.41 -18.82
C LYS A 11 -12.05 19.67 -17.39
N ALA A 12 -10.76 19.56 -17.10
CA ALA A 12 -10.19 19.89 -15.77
C ALA A 12 -10.38 21.36 -15.42
N LEU A 13 -10.18 22.26 -16.39
CA LEU A 13 -10.41 23.69 -16.19
C LEU A 13 -11.89 24.02 -15.97
N LEU A 14 -12.78 23.35 -16.69
CA LEU A 14 -14.24 23.52 -16.52
C LEU A 14 -14.70 23.07 -15.12
N VAL A 15 -14.20 21.92 -14.65
CA VAL A 15 -14.50 21.41 -13.30
C VAL A 15 -13.95 22.34 -12.23
N LEU A 16 -12.76 22.90 -12.43
CA LEU A 16 -12.18 23.90 -11.53
C LEU A 16 -13.08 25.16 -11.45
N CYS A 17 -13.54 25.66 -12.59
CA CYS A 17 -14.45 26.81 -12.61
C CYS A 17 -15.78 26.49 -11.92
N VAL A 18 -16.33 25.29 -12.12
CA VAL A 18 -17.58 24.85 -11.49
C VAL A 18 -17.38 24.71 -9.98
N SER A 19 -16.29 24.08 -9.51
CA SER A 19 -16.02 23.92 -8.08
C SER A 19 -15.77 25.27 -7.38
N LEU A 20 -15.12 26.23 -8.04
CA LEU A 20 -14.96 27.58 -7.54
C LEU A 20 -16.32 28.34 -7.45
N PHE A 21 -17.26 28.09 -8.39
CA PHE A 21 -18.61 28.70 -8.34
C PHE A 21 -19.48 28.15 -7.19
N PHE A 22 -19.35 26.87 -6.85
CA PHE A 22 -20.06 26.28 -5.70
C PHE A 22 -19.41 26.62 -4.35
N SER A 23 -18.19 27.18 -4.35
CA SER A 23 -17.43 27.49 -3.12
C SER A 23 -17.71 28.89 -2.54
N PHE A 24 -18.64 29.67 -3.12
CA PHE A 24 -19.06 30.93 -2.49
C PHE A 24 -20.09 30.64 -1.41
N PRO A 25 -19.68 30.53 -0.15
CA PRO A 25 -20.65 30.38 0.93
C PRO A 25 -21.31 31.73 1.19
N SER A 26 -22.63 31.72 1.23
CA SER A 26 -23.37 32.68 2.04
C SER A 26 -22.65 32.77 3.40
N THR A 27 -22.27 33.96 3.79
CA THR A 27 -21.54 34.29 5.01
C THR A 27 -22.06 33.58 6.25
N LEU A 28 -21.54 32.41 6.57
CA LEU A 28 -21.66 31.75 7.85
C LEU A 28 -20.50 32.23 8.75
N TRP A 29 -20.85 33.05 9.72
CA TRP A 29 -19.91 33.59 10.69
C TRP A 29 -19.25 32.46 11.48
N ALA A 30 -17.95 32.29 11.33
CA ALA A 30 -17.19 31.37 12.14
C ALA A 30 -16.62 32.08 13.35
N GLN A 31 -16.70 31.46 14.47
CA GLN A 31 -16.08 31.86 15.72
C GLN A 31 -15.06 30.82 16.20
N ASP A 32 -14.03 31.29 16.89
CA ASP A 32 -12.87 30.57 17.39
C ASP A 32 -13.17 29.20 18.04
N SER A 33 -12.28 28.24 17.77
CA SER A 33 -12.44 26.80 18.06
C SER A 33 -11.89 26.35 19.41
N GLU A 34 -11.79 27.21 20.42
CA GLU A 34 -11.37 26.79 21.75
C GLU A 34 -12.53 26.68 22.76
N TYR A 35 -12.71 25.47 23.32
CA TYR A 35 -13.57 25.14 24.47
C TYR A 35 -15.10 25.18 24.30
N HIS A 36 -15.72 24.26 23.56
CA HIS A 36 -17.19 24.18 23.56
C HIS A 36 -17.81 22.79 23.37
N SER A 37 -17.47 21.81 24.18
CA SER A 37 -18.07 20.47 24.04
C SER A 37 -19.41 20.27 24.76
N LEU A 38 -19.88 21.18 25.60
CA LEU A 38 -21.10 20.99 26.43
C LEU A 38 -22.18 22.06 26.32
N VAL A 39 -21.93 23.16 25.63
CA VAL A 39 -22.83 24.34 25.66
C VAL A 39 -23.63 24.50 24.38
N ASP A 40 -23.19 24.03 23.24
CA ASP A 40 -23.88 24.23 21.97
C ASP A 40 -24.63 22.96 21.55
N PRO A 41 -25.97 23.00 21.50
CA PRO A 41 -26.77 21.80 21.25
C PRO A 41 -26.65 21.24 19.85
N LEU A 42 -26.21 22.05 18.89
CA LEU A 42 -26.02 21.61 17.50
C LEU A 42 -24.87 22.36 16.86
N THR A 43 -23.80 21.63 16.55
CA THR A 43 -22.63 22.13 15.80
C THR A 43 -22.32 21.21 14.61
N ILE A 44 -21.85 21.81 13.53
CA ILE A 44 -21.35 21.10 12.38
C ILE A 44 -19.95 21.60 12.06
N SER A 45 -19.03 20.67 11.83
CA SER A 45 -17.66 20.97 11.40
C SER A 45 -17.20 19.94 10.39
N GLY A 46 -16.24 20.30 9.56
CA GLY A 46 -15.72 19.35 8.60
C GLY A 46 -14.90 19.99 7.50
N THR A 47 -14.56 19.16 6.54
CA THR A 47 -13.81 19.55 5.32
C THR A 47 -14.50 18.96 4.12
N VAL A 48 -14.73 19.78 3.12
CA VAL A 48 -15.14 19.37 1.77
C VAL A 48 -14.04 19.70 0.81
N GLY A 49 -13.79 18.82 -0.15
CA GLY A 49 -12.72 19.06 -1.10
C GLY A 49 -12.86 18.27 -2.38
N THR A 50 -12.10 18.70 -3.38
CA THR A 50 -11.97 18.02 -4.65
C THR A 50 -10.53 18.00 -5.11
N GLN A 51 -10.13 16.89 -5.70
CA GLN A 51 -8.85 16.73 -6.38
C GLN A 51 -9.13 16.29 -7.80
N VAL A 52 -8.55 17.00 -8.74
CA VAL A 52 -8.61 16.68 -10.17
C VAL A 52 -7.20 16.43 -10.66
N THR A 53 -6.99 15.30 -11.30
CA THR A 53 -5.71 14.97 -11.95
C THR A 53 -5.98 14.73 -13.42
N SER A 54 -5.20 15.38 -14.28
CA SER A 54 -5.17 15.12 -15.70
C SER A 54 -3.75 14.73 -16.10
N SER A 55 -3.61 13.63 -16.81
CA SER A 55 -2.34 13.15 -17.32
C SER A 55 -2.41 12.96 -18.83
N TRP A 56 -1.32 13.25 -19.49
CA TRP A 56 -1.12 13.00 -20.90
C TRP A 56 0.24 12.36 -21.10
N ASN A 57 0.28 11.32 -21.91
CA ASN A 57 1.50 10.61 -22.25
C ASN A 57 1.46 10.33 -23.75
N ASN A 58 2.60 10.44 -24.43
CA ASN A 58 2.75 10.09 -25.84
C ASN A 58 3.20 8.65 -26.08
N ALA A 59 3.34 7.84 -25.02
CA ALA A 59 3.64 6.43 -25.15
C ALA A 59 2.43 5.66 -25.69
N ASP A 60 2.70 4.58 -26.41
CA ASP A 60 1.65 3.68 -26.90
C ASP A 60 0.90 2.97 -25.76
N LEU A 61 1.54 2.87 -24.60
CA LEU A 61 0.99 2.33 -23.34
C LEU A 61 0.60 3.45 -22.37
N HIS A 62 -0.69 3.66 -22.19
CA HIS A 62 -1.21 4.59 -21.19
C HIS A 62 -1.27 3.92 -19.80
N TYR A 63 -0.25 4.08 -19.00
CA TYR A 63 -0.20 3.55 -17.62
C TYR A 63 -1.06 4.32 -16.62
N ASN A 64 -1.44 5.55 -16.93
CA ASN A 64 -2.20 6.43 -16.06
C ASN A 64 -3.53 6.80 -16.68
N SER A 65 -4.58 6.84 -15.85
CA SER A 65 -5.87 7.39 -16.30
C SER A 65 -5.69 8.82 -16.78
N PRO A 66 -6.14 9.17 -18.00
CA PRO A 66 -6.00 10.51 -18.54
C PRO A 66 -6.74 11.57 -17.71
N PHE A 67 -7.75 11.15 -16.96
CA PHE A 67 -8.49 12.02 -16.06
C PHE A 67 -8.97 11.26 -14.83
N SER A 68 -8.76 11.85 -13.65
CA SER A 68 -9.35 11.38 -12.41
C SER A 68 -9.84 12.55 -11.56
N MET A 69 -10.99 12.36 -10.93
CA MET A 69 -11.57 13.32 -10.00
C MET A 69 -11.99 12.59 -8.73
N ILE A 70 -11.56 13.09 -7.59
CA ILE A 70 -11.97 12.64 -6.27
C ILE A 70 -12.63 13.83 -5.58
N THR A 71 -13.88 13.68 -5.18
CA THR A 71 -14.60 14.67 -4.37
C THR A 71 -14.97 14.04 -3.05
N TYR A 72 -14.70 14.71 -1.96
CA TYR A 72 -14.97 14.21 -0.63
C TYR A 72 -15.60 15.25 0.28
N ALA A 73 -16.40 14.76 1.21
CA ALA A 73 -16.91 15.54 2.32
C ALA A 73 -16.72 14.73 3.61
N ASN A 74 -15.88 15.24 4.50
CA ASN A 74 -15.63 14.68 5.82
C ASN A 74 -16.19 15.64 6.84
N THR A 75 -17.33 15.33 7.41
CA THR A 75 -18.08 16.24 8.30
C THR A 75 -18.39 15.55 9.62
N THR A 76 -18.51 16.33 10.68
CA THR A 76 -18.96 15.86 11.99
C THR A 76 -20.09 16.75 12.46
N LEU A 77 -21.25 16.16 12.69
CA LEU A 77 -22.38 16.79 13.31
C LEU A 77 -22.40 16.41 14.80
N ASN A 78 -22.36 17.38 15.69
CA ASN A 78 -22.55 17.15 17.12
C ASN A 78 -23.98 17.59 17.51
N LEU A 79 -24.76 16.66 18.03
CA LEU A 79 -26.12 16.84 18.42
C LEU A 79 -26.29 16.40 19.87
N TYR A 80 -26.48 17.36 20.81
CA TYR A 80 -26.67 17.10 22.24
C TYR A 80 -25.69 16.11 22.87
N GLY A 81 -24.40 16.20 22.50
CA GLY A 81 -23.35 15.33 22.99
C GLY A 81 -23.19 13.98 22.22
N ILE A 82 -23.97 13.79 21.16
CA ILE A 82 -23.75 12.71 20.17
C ILE A 82 -22.90 13.28 19.06
N SER A 83 -21.72 12.71 18.85
CA SER A 83 -20.87 13.04 17.72
C SER A 83 -21.20 12.12 16.55
N ILE A 84 -21.48 12.69 15.40
CA ILE A 84 -21.92 11.97 14.20
C ILE A 84 -20.94 12.30 13.06
N PRO A 85 -19.82 11.61 12.95
CA PRO A 85 -18.98 11.66 11.75
C PRO A 85 -19.74 11.14 10.54
N PHE A 86 -19.61 11.87 9.45
CA PHE A 86 -20.24 11.59 8.17
C PHE A 86 -19.24 11.84 7.05
N ASN A 87 -18.89 10.80 6.31
CA ASN A 87 -17.91 10.87 5.25
C ASN A 87 -18.54 10.38 3.94
N VAL A 88 -18.36 11.15 2.90
CA VAL A 88 -18.78 10.81 1.54
C VAL A 88 -17.59 10.99 0.62
N ASN A 89 -17.32 10.00 -0.19
CA ASN A 89 -16.31 10.09 -1.24
C ASN A 89 -16.95 9.70 -2.57
N PHE A 90 -16.69 10.51 -3.56
CA PHE A 90 -17.03 10.23 -4.95
C PHE A 90 -15.74 10.19 -5.77
N ILE A 91 -15.53 9.09 -6.46
CA ILE A 91 -14.34 8.85 -7.27
C ILE A 91 -14.80 8.63 -8.71
N ASN A 92 -14.37 9.51 -9.61
CA ASN A 92 -14.53 9.34 -11.05
C ASN A 92 -13.14 9.23 -11.67
N VAL A 93 -12.84 8.07 -12.21
CA VAL A 93 -11.60 7.79 -12.94
C VAL A 93 -12.02 7.36 -14.31
N SER A 94 -11.50 8.01 -15.35
CA SER A 94 -11.71 7.54 -16.72
C SER A 94 -11.08 6.15 -16.83
N ALA A 95 -11.93 5.17 -17.13
CA ALA A 95 -11.59 3.75 -17.06
C ALA A 95 -10.78 3.33 -18.29
N ASP A 96 -9.51 3.73 -18.36
CA ASP A 96 -8.57 3.09 -19.26
C ASP A 96 -7.79 2.05 -18.46
N GLN A 97 -8.04 0.79 -18.76
CA GLN A 97 -7.26 -0.42 -18.61
C GLN A 97 -7.03 -1.06 -17.23
N PHE A 98 -7.01 -0.37 -16.09
CA PHE A 98 -6.72 -1.01 -14.79
C PHE A 98 -7.61 -0.51 -13.64
N THR A 99 -8.92 -0.56 -13.81
CA THR A 99 -9.80 -0.26 -12.67
C THR A 99 -9.99 -1.49 -11.81
N PHE A 100 -9.31 -1.52 -10.66
CA PHE A 100 -9.84 -2.30 -9.54
C PHE A 100 -11.30 -1.91 -9.32
N PRO A 101 -12.21 -2.85 -9.09
CA PRO A 101 -13.59 -2.55 -8.81
C PRO A 101 -13.68 -1.82 -7.47
N ARG A 102 -13.50 -0.50 -7.50
CA ARG A 102 -13.75 0.37 -6.36
C ARG A 102 -15.12 1.00 -6.57
N PRO A 103 -15.98 1.05 -5.55
CA PRO A 103 -17.21 1.77 -5.67
C PRO A 103 -16.89 3.24 -5.98
N SER A 104 -17.50 3.77 -7.04
CA SER A 104 -17.38 5.18 -7.40
C SER A 104 -17.94 6.11 -6.32
N PHE A 105 -18.71 5.56 -5.42
CA PHE A 105 -19.32 6.26 -4.30
C PHE A 105 -19.15 5.45 -3.02
N THR A 106 -18.62 6.07 -1.97
CA THR A 106 -18.56 5.50 -0.63
C THR A 106 -19.21 6.45 0.37
N PHE A 107 -19.95 5.89 1.28
CA PHE A 107 -20.68 6.58 2.29
C PHE A 107 -20.41 5.95 3.64
N ASN A 108 -20.06 6.75 4.64
CA ASN A 108 -19.86 6.32 6.01
C ASN A 108 -20.59 7.27 6.95
N PHE A 109 -21.42 6.71 7.80
CA PHE A 109 -22.13 7.42 8.86
C PHE A 109 -21.90 6.71 10.19
N THR A 110 -21.20 7.37 11.12
CA THR A 110 -20.67 6.71 12.32
C THR A 110 -21.05 7.47 13.60
N PRO A 111 -22.33 7.40 14.05
CA PRO A 111 -22.74 8.01 15.28
C PRO A 111 -22.00 7.45 16.51
N ILE A 112 -21.46 8.34 17.33
CA ILE A 112 -20.79 8.01 18.58
C ILE A 112 -21.61 8.58 19.74
N TRP A 113 -22.15 7.67 20.54
CA TRP A 113 -22.91 8.03 21.73
C TRP A 113 -22.28 7.41 22.97
N LYS A 114 -21.66 8.24 23.80
CA LYS A 114 -20.93 7.80 25.00
C LYS A 114 -19.84 6.76 24.62
N LYS A 115 -20.10 5.50 24.94
CA LYS A 115 -19.19 4.36 24.68
C LYS A 115 -19.63 3.50 23.49
N PHE A 116 -20.72 3.86 22.83
CA PHE A 116 -21.24 3.18 21.66
C PHE A 116 -20.84 3.91 20.39
N THR A 117 -20.39 3.14 19.42
CA THR A 117 -20.16 3.60 18.05
C THR A 117 -21.01 2.75 17.11
N PHE A 118 -21.82 3.39 16.31
CA PHE A 118 -22.62 2.73 15.29
C PHE A 118 -21.97 2.96 13.94
N TYR A 119 -22.09 2.00 13.05
CA TYR A 119 -21.55 2.08 11.69
C TYR A 119 -22.69 1.82 10.72
N LEU A 120 -22.85 2.72 9.75
CA LEU A 120 -23.83 2.62 8.67
C LEU A 120 -23.12 2.98 7.36
N GLY A 121 -23.24 2.13 6.33
CA GLY A 121 -22.52 2.25 5.07
C GLY A 121 -21.14 1.61 5.10
N THR A 122 -20.15 2.23 4.47
CA THR A 122 -18.80 1.69 4.39
C THR A 122 -18.06 1.88 5.72
N GLY A 123 -17.89 0.79 6.48
CA GLY A 123 -17.20 0.76 7.76
C GLY A 123 -15.93 -0.07 7.73
N CYS A 124 -15.05 0.16 8.71
CA CYS A 124 -13.88 -0.67 8.94
C CYS A 124 -13.70 -0.85 10.45
N MET A 125 -13.55 -2.08 10.87
CA MET A 125 -13.23 -2.47 12.24
C MET A 125 -11.98 -3.36 12.20
N SER A 126 -11.38 -3.62 13.35
CA SER A 126 -10.24 -4.55 13.44
C SER A 126 -10.29 -5.27 14.78
N TYR A 127 -10.31 -6.59 14.74
CA TYR A 127 -10.41 -7.44 15.94
C TYR A 127 -9.13 -8.23 16.18
N SER A 128 -8.68 -8.98 15.19
CA SER A 128 -7.47 -9.78 15.22
C SER A 128 -6.82 -9.80 13.84
N ASN A 129 -5.50 -9.80 13.80
CA ASN A 129 -4.73 -9.85 12.55
C ASN A 129 -5.04 -11.07 11.68
N TYR A 130 -5.57 -12.14 12.28
CA TYR A 130 -5.83 -13.41 11.59
C TYR A 130 -7.31 -13.69 11.33
N THR A 131 -8.23 -12.90 11.90
CA THR A 131 -9.66 -13.07 11.64
C THR A 131 -10.20 -11.93 10.81
N TYR A 132 -10.25 -10.74 11.41
CA TYR A 132 -10.76 -9.55 10.74
C TYR A 132 -9.87 -8.34 11.03
N SER A 133 -9.22 -7.84 10.00
CA SER A 133 -8.33 -6.68 10.08
C SER A 133 -8.14 -6.01 8.71
N GLY A 134 -8.41 -4.71 8.67
CA GLY A 134 -8.07 -3.86 7.52
C GLY A 134 -8.95 -4.00 6.28
N ILE A 135 -10.01 -4.80 6.33
CA ILE A 135 -11.00 -4.92 5.25
C ILE A 135 -12.22 -4.07 5.60
N SER A 136 -12.66 -3.24 4.67
CA SER A 136 -13.91 -2.49 4.81
C SER A 136 -15.12 -3.36 4.48
N PHE A 137 -16.24 -3.07 5.13
CA PHE A 137 -17.54 -3.67 4.82
C PHE A 137 -18.55 -2.57 4.47
N ASP A 138 -19.48 -2.89 3.60
CA ASP A 138 -20.65 -2.05 3.32
C ASP A 138 -21.86 -2.64 4.02
N GLY A 139 -22.32 -2.00 5.10
CA GLY A 139 -23.34 -2.57 5.94
C GLY A 139 -23.65 -1.79 7.22
N VAL A 140 -23.91 -2.53 8.27
CA VAL A 140 -24.22 -1.99 9.59
C VAL A 140 -23.33 -2.63 10.65
N GLY A 141 -22.92 -1.84 11.63
CA GLY A 141 -22.10 -2.31 12.74
C GLY A 141 -22.34 -1.56 14.03
N LEU A 142 -21.94 -2.17 15.12
CA LEU A 142 -22.02 -1.62 16.47
C LEU A 142 -20.74 -1.98 17.23
N GLU A 143 -20.20 -1.04 17.96
CA GLU A 143 -19.08 -1.26 18.88
C GLU A 143 -19.37 -0.59 20.23
N TYR A 144 -19.10 -1.30 21.32
CA TYR A 144 -19.14 -0.79 22.69
C TYR A 144 -17.73 -0.80 23.29
N ARG A 145 -17.22 0.35 23.70
CA ARG A 145 -15.88 0.56 24.26
C ARG A 145 -15.94 0.86 25.75
N GLY A 146 -16.23 -0.16 26.54
CA GLY A 146 -16.16 -0.08 28.01
C GLY A 146 -14.75 -0.30 28.55
N ASN A 147 -14.49 0.09 29.81
CA ASN A 147 -13.17 -0.03 30.43
C ASN A 147 -12.79 -1.47 30.79
N LYS A 148 -13.76 -2.30 31.15
CA LYS A 148 -13.56 -3.70 31.57
C LYS A 148 -14.17 -4.70 30.59
N PHE A 149 -15.12 -4.25 29.80
CA PHE A 149 -15.83 -5.09 28.84
C PHE A 149 -16.01 -4.29 27.55
N ARG A 150 -15.68 -4.89 26.44
CA ARG A 150 -15.81 -4.35 25.09
C ARG A 150 -16.41 -5.40 24.20
N PHE A 151 -17.27 -5.01 23.31
CA PHE A 151 -17.80 -5.90 22.28
C PHE A 151 -18.14 -5.11 21.03
N GLY A 152 -18.18 -5.79 19.93
CA GLY A 152 -18.60 -5.20 18.67
C GLY A 152 -18.96 -6.26 17.66
N GLY A 153 -19.60 -5.84 16.59
CA GLY A 153 -19.93 -6.70 15.49
C GLY A 153 -20.48 -5.91 14.32
N PHE A 154 -20.47 -6.52 13.16
CA PHE A 154 -21.08 -5.97 11.95
C PHE A 154 -21.72 -7.07 11.10
N TYR A 155 -22.59 -6.64 10.20
CA TYR A 155 -23.13 -7.38 9.10
C TYR A 155 -23.09 -6.52 7.84
N GLY A 156 -22.53 -7.06 6.74
CA GLY A 156 -22.41 -6.32 5.49
C GLY A 156 -21.71 -7.12 4.40
N ASN A 157 -21.34 -6.42 3.33
CA ASN A 157 -20.67 -6.99 2.18
C ASN A 157 -19.20 -6.57 2.19
N PHE A 158 -18.29 -7.52 1.94
CA PHE A 158 -16.87 -7.20 1.70
C PHE A 158 -16.62 -6.82 0.25
N ASN A 159 -17.35 -7.42 -0.68
CA ASN A 159 -17.25 -7.15 -2.11
C ASN A 159 -18.66 -7.14 -2.69
N HIS A 160 -18.88 -6.25 -3.66
CA HIS A 160 -20.04 -6.31 -4.54
C HIS A 160 -19.75 -7.21 -5.73
N ALA A 161 -20.80 -7.80 -6.30
CA ALA A 161 -20.67 -8.58 -7.52
C ALA A 161 -20.17 -7.71 -8.67
N THR A 162 -19.16 -8.19 -9.39
CA THR A 162 -18.66 -7.54 -10.60
C THR A 162 -18.70 -8.53 -11.74
N THR A 163 -19.31 -8.13 -12.85
CA THR A 163 -19.28 -8.88 -14.10
C THR A 163 -18.01 -8.56 -14.87
N PHE A 164 -17.70 -9.36 -15.89
CA PHE A 164 -16.68 -8.97 -16.86
C PHE A 164 -17.06 -7.63 -17.46
N ARG A 165 -16.15 -6.66 -17.43
CA ARG A 165 -16.18 -5.59 -18.39
C ARG A 165 -15.57 -6.16 -19.67
N THR A 166 -16.37 -6.33 -20.68
CA THR A 166 -15.85 -6.55 -22.01
C THR A 166 -15.16 -5.27 -22.44
N ALA A 167 -13.91 -5.37 -22.87
CA ALA A 167 -13.16 -4.24 -23.43
C ALA A 167 -13.78 -3.70 -24.75
N LEU A 168 -14.98 -4.15 -25.13
CA LEU A 168 -15.75 -3.67 -26.28
C LEU A 168 -16.09 -2.18 -26.19
N ASP A 169 -16.09 -1.59 -24.99
CA ASP A 169 -16.25 -0.14 -24.80
C ASP A 169 -14.96 0.64 -25.03
N ASP A 170 -13.81 -0.06 -25.13
CA ASP A 170 -12.50 0.55 -25.30
C ASP A 170 -11.75 -0.11 -26.48
N ARG A 171 -12.04 0.39 -27.69
CA ARG A 171 -11.46 -0.14 -28.94
C ARG A 171 -9.94 -0.02 -29.00
N ASP A 172 -9.39 1.04 -28.38
CA ASP A 172 -7.96 1.32 -28.40
C ASP A 172 -7.17 0.31 -27.53
N ALA A 173 -7.77 -0.11 -26.41
CA ALA A 173 -7.20 -1.14 -25.55
C ALA A 173 -7.17 -2.53 -26.18
N ILE A 174 -8.19 -2.87 -26.95
CA ILE A 174 -8.27 -4.15 -27.68
C ILE A 174 -7.22 -4.20 -28.79
N GLN A 175 -7.04 -3.12 -29.52
CA GLN A 175 -6.07 -3.02 -30.60
C GLN A 175 -4.64 -3.15 -30.05
N PHE A 176 -4.36 -2.50 -28.92
CA PHE A 176 -3.08 -2.58 -28.26
C PHE A 176 -2.69 -4.00 -27.79
N LEU A 177 -3.63 -4.72 -27.17
CA LEU A 177 -3.40 -6.10 -26.72
C LEU A 177 -3.26 -7.09 -27.89
N SER A 178 -3.92 -6.82 -29.00
CA SER A 178 -3.77 -7.58 -30.24
C SER A 178 -2.38 -7.40 -30.87
N ASP A 179 -1.86 -6.18 -30.88
CA ASP A 179 -0.64 -5.83 -31.59
C ASP A 179 0.66 -6.07 -30.79
N SER A 180 0.61 -6.00 -29.45
CA SER A 180 1.82 -5.85 -28.66
C SER A 180 2.31 -7.09 -27.92
N LEU A 181 1.50 -8.07 -27.61
CA LEU A 181 1.91 -9.04 -26.58
C LEU A 181 2.04 -10.48 -27.00
N LEU A 182 1.63 -10.99 -28.16
CA LEU A 182 1.86 -12.43 -28.45
C LEU A 182 1.25 -12.90 -29.78
N GLY A 183 0.69 -12.03 -30.63
CA GLY A 183 -0.09 -12.47 -31.80
C GLY A 183 -1.32 -13.28 -31.40
N LEU A 184 -1.80 -13.09 -30.17
CA LEU A 184 -3.01 -13.71 -29.66
C LEU A 184 -4.19 -12.78 -29.94
N ASN A 185 -5.04 -13.19 -30.85
CA ASN A 185 -6.29 -12.52 -31.22
C ASN A 185 -7.37 -12.63 -30.13
N ASN A 186 -6.98 -12.60 -28.86
CA ASN A 186 -7.88 -12.81 -27.74
C ASN A 186 -8.08 -11.52 -26.98
N VAL A 187 -9.34 -11.19 -26.72
CA VAL A 187 -9.71 -10.09 -25.83
C VAL A 187 -9.18 -10.40 -24.44
N ALA A 188 -8.24 -9.60 -23.98
CA ALA A 188 -7.78 -9.71 -22.60
C ALA A 188 -8.82 -9.11 -21.65
N TYR A 189 -9.04 -9.79 -20.55
CA TYR A 189 -9.91 -9.34 -19.48
C TYR A 189 -9.21 -8.31 -18.64
N THR A 190 -9.81 -7.16 -18.45
CA THR A 190 -9.31 -6.17 -17.49
C THR A 190 -9.61 -6.56 -16.05
N THR A 191 -10.67 -7.34 -15.81
CA THR A 191 -11.01 -7.84 -14.45
C THR A 191 -11.70 -9.19 -14.52
N LEU A 192 -11.30 -10.14 -13.67
CA LEU A 192 -12.06 -11.36 -13.46
C LEU A 192 -13.38 -11.04 -12.76
N PRO A 193 -14.50 -11.70 -13.13
CA PRO A 193 -15.75 -11.55 -12.41
C PRO A 193 -15.60 -12.02 -10.97
N GLN A 194 -16.34 -11.37 -10.08
CA GLN A 194 -16.28 -11.62 -8.64
C GLN A 194 -17.68 -11.70 -8.07
N PHE A 195 -17.92 -12.71 -7.22
CA PHE A 195 -19.16 -12.82 -6.48
C PHE A 195 -19.30 -11.70 -5.44
N GLN A 196 -20.53 -11.34 -5.13
CA GLN A 196 -20.82 -10.60 -3.90
C GLN A 196 -20.45 -11.47 -2.71
N ARG A 197 -19.72 -10.88 -1.76
CA ARG A 197 -19.32 -11.57 -0.53
C ARG A 197 -20.00 -10.95 0.67
N ASN A 198 -20.90 -11.71 1.27
CA ASN A 198 -21.58 -11.35 2.50
C ASN A 198 -20.71 -11.75 3.69
N ALA A 199 -20.65 -10.91 4.72
CA ALA A 199 -19.86 -11.17 5.90
C ALA A 199 -20.55 -10.68 7.17
N TYR A 200 -20.30 -11.36 8.28
CA TYR A 200 -20.55 -10.87 9.61
C TYR A 200 -19.38 -11.21 10.52
N ALA A 201 -19.09 -10.31 11.44
CA ALA A 201 -18.10 -10.56 12.46
C ALA A 201 -18.55 -10.02 13.81
N ALA A 202 -18.01 -10.62 14.86
CA ALA A 202 -18.23 -10.16 16.22
C ALA A 202 -16.98 -10.38 17.07
N HIS A 203 -16.81 -9.55 18.10
CA HIS A 203 -15.77 -9.75 19.11
C HIS A 203 -16.28 -9.43 20.51
N ILE A 204 -15.64 -10.03 21.50
CA ILE A 204 -15.88 -9.78 22.92
C ILE A 204 -14.53 -9.75 23.62
N ALA A 205 -14.21 -8.62 24.26
CA ALA A 205 -13.01 -8.47 25.05
C ALA A 205 -13.35 -8.25 26.53
N VAL A 206 -12.65 -8.97 27.39
CA VAL A 206 -12.79 -8.91 28.83
C VAL A 206 -11.46 -8.53 29.46
N GLY A 207 -11.49 -7.58 30.38
CA GLY A 207 -10.31 -7.07 31.06
C GLY A 207 -10.16 -5.55 30.88
N SER A 208 -9.12 -5.01 31.51
CA SER A 208 -8.78 -3.58 31.41
C SER A 208 -8.19 -3.25 30.02
N LEU A 209 -7.93 -1.95 29.77
CA LEU A 209 -7.24 -1.54 28.54
C LEU A 209 -5.78 -2.05 28.46
N ARG A 210 -5.17 -2.38 29.61
CA ARG A 210 -3.78 -2.86 29.68
C ARG A 210 -3.68 -4.38 29.81
N ASN A 211 -4.75 -5.04 30.30
CA ASN A 211 -4.74 -6.48 30.55
C ASN A 211 -6.11 -7.03 30.13
N TYR A 212 -6.16 -7.68 28.98
CA TYR A 212 -7.41 -8.21 28.44
C TYR A 212 -7.19 -9.45 27.57
N VAL A 213 -8.26 -10.17 27.42
CA VAL A 213 -8.43 -11.24 26.42
C VAL A 213 -9.60 -10.88 25.54
N ASP A 214 -9.42 -11.01 24.24
CA ASP A 214 -10.41 -10.71 23.19
C ASP A 214 -10.65 -11.95 22.32
N PHE A 215 -11.89 -12.38 22.22
CA PHE A 215 -12.35 -13.43 21.32
C PHE A 215 -13.05 -12.80 20.14
N SER A 216 -12.70 -13.23 18.94
CA SER A 216 -13.30 -12.75 17.70
C SER A 216 -13.76 -13.91 16.82
N LEU A 217 -14.81 -13.66 16.06
CA LEU A 217 -15.38 -14.56 15.08
C LEU A 217 -15.66 -13.76 13.81
N LEU A 218 -15.36 -14.36 12.66
CA LEU A 218 -15.74 -13.89 11.33
C LEU A 218 -16.36 -15.05 10.56
N HIS A 219 -17.47 -14.76 9.88
CA HIS A 219 -17.98 -15.59 8.80
C HIS A 219 -18.11 -14.74 7.54
N ALA A 220 -17.64 -15.27 6.41
CA ALA A 220 -17.77 -14.64 5.11
C ALA A 220 -18.04 -15.69 4.04
N ALA A 221 -19.00 -15.45 3.18
CA ALA A 221 -19.41 -16.37 2.12
C ALA A 221 -19.77 -15.63 0.83
N ASP A 222 -19.40 -16.21 -0.30
CA ASP A 222 -19.75 -15.75 -1.62
C ASP A 222 -21.20 -16.16 -1.97
N ASP A 223 -21.98 -15.23 -2.49
CA ASP A 223 -23.33 -15.47 -2.99
C ASP A 223 -23.27 -15.89 -4.46
N LEU A 224 -23.49 -17.18 -4.73
CA LEU A 224 -23.50 -17.72 -6.09
C LEU A 224 -24.58 -17.10 -6.98
N ASN A 225 -25.67 -16.59 -6.41
CA ASN A 225 -26.76 -15.98 -7.17
C ASN A 225 -26.47 -14.53 -7.56
N SER A 226 -25.38 -13.96 -7.04
CA SER A 226 -24.98 -12.56 -7.33
C SER A 226 -24.44 -12.37 -8.74
N LEU A 227 -24.11 -13.44 -9.46
CA LEU A 227 -23.68 -13.43 -10.86
C LEU A 227 -24.58 -14.33 -11.72
N PRO A 228 -24.79 -13.98 -12.99
CA PRO A 228 -25.52 -14.87 -13.92
C PRO A 228 -24.77 -16.19 -14.09
N SER A 229 -25.51 -17.26 -14.37
CA SER A 229 -24.94 -18.60 -14.53
C SER A 229 -24.09 -18.76 -15.80
N GLN A 230 -24.37 -17.95 -16.80
CA GLN A 230 -23.71 -17.94 -18.11
C GLN A 230 -23.56 -16.52 -18.63
N TRP A 231 -22.47 -16.29 -19.37
CA TRP A 231 -22.26 -15.06 -20.15
C TRP A 231 -21.43 -15.36 -21.39
N TYR A 232 -21.55 -14.48 -22.38
CA TYR A 232 -20.82 -14.59 -23.63
C TYR A 232 -19.64 -13.65 -23.64
N MET A 233 -18.52 -14.13 -24.14
CA MET A 233 -17.36 -13.35 -24.46
C MET A 233 -17.19 -13.28 -25.96
N PHE A 234 -16.80 -12.12 -26.44
CA PHE A 234 -16.59 -11.86 -27.85
C PHE A 234 -15.09 -11.76 -28.11
N ASN A 235 -14.58 -12.58 -29.02
CA ASN A 235 -13.25 -12.40 -29.58
C ASN A 235 -13.35 -11.38 -30.71
N VAL A 236 -12.59 -10.30 -30.62
CA VAL A 236 -12.63 -9.21 -31.59
C VAL A 236 -11.28 -9.14 -32.29
N VAL A 237 -11.28 -9.18 -33.62
CA VAL A 237 -10.10 -8.98 -34.46
C VAL A 237 -10.41 -7.84 -35.43
N SER A 238 -9.51 -6.84 -35.49
CA SER A 238 -9.69 -5.69 -36.41
C SER A 238 -11.05 -5.00 -36.32
N SER A 239 -11.59 -4.85 -35.11
CA SER A 239 -12.91 -4.27 -34.83
C SER A 239 -14.11 -5.11 -35.28
N GLU A 240 -13.90 -6.34 -35.69
CA GLU A 240 -14.95 -7.29 -36.01
C GLU A 240 -15.01 -8.43 -34.98
N VAL A 241 -16.22 -8.84 -34.61
CA VAL A 241 -16.43 -10.01 -33.74
C VAL A 241 -16.19 -11.26 -34.59
N VAL A 242 -15.09 -11.96 -34.29
CA VAL A 242 -14.68 -13.15 -35.07
C VAL A 242 -15.25 -14.42 -34.45
N ASP A 243 -15.38 -14.44 -33.11
CA ASP A 243 -15.86 -15.61 -32.38
C ASP A 243 -16.55 -15.19 -31.07
N THR A 244 -17.41 -16.07 -30.57
CA THR A 244 -18.16 -15.89 -29.34
C THR A 244 -17.96 -17.10 -28.44
N THR A 245 -17.30 -16.92 -27.31
CA THR A 245 -17.08 -17.98 -26.33
C THR A 245 -18.13 -17.91 -25.21
N LEU A 246 -18.82 -19.01 -24.97
CA LEU A 246 -19.74 -19.14 -23.83
C LEU A 246 -18.94 -19.52 -22.57
N PHE A 247 -19.06 -18.67 -21.56
CA PHE A 247 -18.54 -18.98 -20.22
C PHE A 247 -19.64 -19.48 -19.31
N VAL A 248 -19.36 -20.57 -18.62
CA VAL A 248 -20.22 -21.10 -17.57
C VAL A 248 -19.62 -20.72 -16.23
N ARG A 249 -20.35 -19.96 -15.41
CA ARG A 249 -19.90 -19.44 -14.11
C ARG A 249 -19.22 -20.48 -13.25
N ASP A 250 -19.88 -21.58 -13.00
CA ASP A 250 -19.43 -22.60 -12.02
C ASP A 250 -18.19 -23.37 -12.48
N SER A 251 -17.86 -23.37 -13.77
CA SER A 251 -16.60 -23.91 -14.29
C SER A 251 -15.44 -22.95 -14.21
N THR A 252 -15.71 -21.64 -14.25
CA THR A 252 -14.69 -20.57 -14.38
C THR A 252 -14.33 -19.96 -13.03
N ILE A 253 -15.33 -19.74 -12.14
CA ILE A 253 -15.16 -19.06 -10.87
C ILE A 253 -15.75 -19.94 -9.77
N LYS A 254 -15.02 -20.02 -8.64
CA LYS A 254 -15.46 -20.78 -7.47
C LYS A 254 -15.86 -19.84 -6.35
N GLY A 255 -17.05 -20.02 -5.82
CA GLY A 255 -17.49 -19.34 -4.61
C GLY A 255 -16.76 -19.88 -3.39
N LYS A 256 -16.43 -19.02 -2.45
CA LYS A 256 -15.63 -19.32 -1.25
C LYS A 256 -16.45 -19.07 0.00
N GLU A 257 -16.15 -19.83 1.05
CA GLU A 257 -16.72 -19.66 2.38
C GLU A 257 -15.62 -19.76 3.44
N ASN A 258 -15.69 -18.93 4.47
CA ASN A 258 -14.71 -18.91 5.54
C ASN A 258 -15.37 -18.66 6.89
N LEU A 259 -15.01 -19.47 7.88
CA LEU A 259 -15.26 -19.22 9.31
C LEU A 259 -13.92 -19.09 10.01
N ALA A 260 -13.61 -17.90 10.53
CA ALA A 260 -12.37 -17.65 11.26
C ALA A 260 -12.66 -17.28 12.73
N LEU A 261 -11.90 -17.89 13.63
CA LEU A 261 -11.92 -17.64 15.07
C LEU A 261 -10.59 -17.01 15.48
N GLY A 262 -10.62 -16.02 16.36
CA GLY A 262 -9.44 -15.36 16.88
C GLY A 262 -9.44 -15.25 18.39
N LEU A 263 -8.25 -15.37 18.95
CA LEU A 263 -7.96 -15.11 20.35
C LEU A 263 -6.80 -14.13 20.44
N ARG A 264 -7.05 -12.95 21.01
CA ARG A 264 -6.02 -11.94 21.26
C ARG A 264 -5.86 -11.74 22.77
N GLY A 265 -4.63 -11.80 23.24
CA GLY A 265 -4.25 -11.48 24.62
C GLY A 265 -3.32 -10.28 24.65
N HIS A 266 -3.55 -9.38 25.61
CA HIS A 266 -2.64 -8.26 25.89
C HIS A 266 -2.46 -8.15 27.39
N PHE A 267 -1.21 -8.25 27.85
CA PHE A 267 -0.86 -8.30 29.26
C PHE A 267 0.33 -7.39 29.54
N SER A 268 0.15 -6.42 30.44
CA SER A 268 1.21 -5.49 30.87
C SER A 268 1.54 -5.72 32.33
N ILE A 269 2.83 -5.92 32.61
CA ILE A 269 3.38 -6.01 33.96
C ILE A 269 4.08 -4.69 34.25
N GLY A 270 3.38 -3.82 34.96
CA GLY A 270 3.86 -2.44 35.20
C GLY A 270 4.01 -1.67 33.86
N PRO A 271 4.86 -0.65 33.82
CA PRO A 271 5.17 0.10 32.59
C PRO A 271 6.30 -0.56 31.76
N TRP A 272 6.91 -1.62 32.25
CA TRP A 272 8.18 -2.12 31.71
C TRP A 272 8.04 -3.31 30.78
N VAL A 273 7.05 -4.19 31.00
CA VAL A 273 6.90 -5.41 30.23
C VAL A 273 5.48 -5.51 29.68
N MET A 274 5.39 -5.74 28.39
CA MET A 274 4.14 -5.98 27.69
C MET A 274 4.26 -7.27 26.89
N PHE A 275 3.31 -8.16 27.06
CA PHE A 275 3.14 -9.38 26.27
C PHE A 275 1.84 -9.28 25.48
N GLU A 276 1.93 -9.48 24.18
CA GLU A 276 0.79 -9.54 23.28
C GLU A 276 0.82 -10.85 22.48
N THR A 277 -0.33 -11.46 22.27
CA THR A 277 -0.47 -12.65 21.44
C THR A 277 -1.75 -12.56 20.62
N ASN A 278 -1.67 -13.01 19.37
CA ASN A 278 -2.81 -13.21 18.49
C ASN A 278 -2.77 -14.64 17.95
N LEU A 279 -3.85 -15.37 18.12
CA LEU A 279 -4.03 -16.71 17.58
C LEU A 279 -5.25 -16.71 16.67
N GLY A 280 -5.16 -17.37 15.54
CA GLY A 280 -6.24 -17.53 14.58
C GLY A 280 -6.41 -18.98 14.19
N ALA A 281 -7.67 -19.41 14.09
CA ALA A 281 -8.08 -20.66 13.48
C ALA A 281 -9.04 -20.34 12.34
N SER A 282 -8.79 -20.85 11.16
CA SER A 282 -9.61 -20.60 9.98
C SER A 282 -10.06 -21.92 9.37
N LEU A 283 -11.36 -22.05 9.23
CA LEU A 283 -12.02 -23.09 8.45
C LEU A 283 -12.43 -22.47 7.11
N PHE A 284 -11.80 -22.90 6.03
CA PHE A 284 -11.94 -22.31 4.70
C PHE A 284 -12.38 -23.34 3.67
N THR A 285 -13.41 -23.01 2.89
CA THR A 285 -13.88 -23.77 1.75
C THR A 285 -13.59 -23.00 0.46
N PRO A 286 -12.72 -23.52 -0.42
CA PRO A 286 -12.37 -22.84 -1.67
C PRO A 286 -13.44 -22.97 -2.77
N ASP A 287 -14.39 -23.90 -2.62
CA ASP A 287 -15.45 -24.18 -3.58
C ASP A 287 -16.74 -24.63 -2.87
N ILE A 288 -17.68 -23.70 -2.70
CA ILE A 288 -18.96 -23.96 -2.04
C ILE A 288 -19.97 -24.75 -2.90
N THR A 289 -19.63 -25.06 -4.15
CA THR A 289 -20.45 -25.91 -5.01
C THR A 289 -20.25 -27.40 -4.75
N ARG A 290 -19.19 -27.77 -4.00
CA ARG A 290 -18.89 -29.16 -3.64
C ARG A 290 -19.90 -29.71 -2.63
N GLU A 291 -20.03 -31.02 -2.62
CA GLU A 291 -20.92 -31.75 -1.68
C GLU A 291 -20.45 -31.56 -0.22
N GLU A 292 -21.42 -31.55 0.68
CA GLU A 292 -21.17 -31.51 2.12
C GLU A 292 -20.58 -32.83 2.60
N VAL A 293 -19.63 -32.74 3.54
CA VAL A 293 -19.03 -33.93 4.14
C VAL A 293 -20.04 -34.61 5.08
N VAL A 294 -20.39 -35.84 4.78
CA VAL A 294 -21.16 -36.74 5.66
C VAL A 294 -20.20 -37.84 6.10
N LEU A 295 -19.81 -37.84 7.36
CA LEU A 295 -18.99 -38.93 7.91
C LEU A 295 -19.87 -40.08 8.33
N GLU A 296 -19.79 -41.23 7.64
CA GLU A 296 -20.44 -42.45 8.00
C GLU A 296 -19.65 -43.21 9.10
N GLY A 297 -20.34 -43.73 10.07
CA GLY A 297 -19.97 -44.16 11.39
C GLY A 297 -18.78 -45.08 11.62
N GLY A 298 -18.10 -44.83 12.73
CA GLY A 298 -17.11 -45.62 13.46
C GLY A 298 -16.86 -44.97 14.82
N GLU A 299 -16.42 -45.69 15.82
CA GLU A 299 -16.20 -45.17 17.18
C GLU A 299 -15.14 -44.05 17.21
N ASP A 300 -14.09 -44.14 16.38
CA ASP A 300 -13.04 -43.15 16.27
C ASP A 300 -13.50 -41.84 15.57
N VAL A 301 -14.61 -41.90 14.86
CA VAL A 301 -15.19 -40.76 14.12
C VAL A 301 -16.23 -40.01 14.95
N ALA A 302 -16.60 -40.54 16.13
CA ALA A 302 -17.68 -39.96 16.93
C ALA A 302 -17.42 -38.54 17.39
N LEU A 303 -16.17 -38.18 17.73
CA LEU A 303 -15.80 -36.82 18.14
C LEU A 303 -15.81 -35.85 16.93
N ALA A 304 -15.24 -36.30 15.82
CA ALA A 304 -15.24 -35.52 14.57
C ALA A 304 -16.67 -35.27 14.08
N ASN A 305 -17.52 -36.30 14.11
CA ASN A 305 -18.94 -36.18 13.78
C ASN A 305 -19.69 -35.22 14.71
N ARG A 306 -19.41 -35.23 16.02
CA ARG A 306 -20.00 -34.26 16.95
C ARG A 306 -19.61 -32.83 16.63
N VAL A 307 -18.33 -32.57 16.30
CA VAL A 307 -17.84 -31.26 15.94
C VAL A 307 -18.45 -30.79 14.61
N ILE A 308 -18.42 -31.65 13.58
CA ILE A 308 -19.00 -31.34 12.26
C ILE A 308 -20.51 -31.10 12.37
N ASN A 309 -21.23 -31.97 13.07
CA ASN A 309 -22.67 -31.81 13.29
C ASN A 309 -22.97 -30.56 14.15
N GLY A 310 -22.14 -30.27 15.15
CA GLY A 310 -22.26 -29.04 15.96
C GLY A 310 -22.12 -27.78 15.13
N ILE A 311 -21.13 -27.72 14.25
CA ILE A 311 -20.92 -26.59 13.33
C ILE A 311 -22.10 -26.52 12.34
N ARG A 312 -22.52 -27.62 11.76
CA ARG A 312 -23.64 -27.71 10.81
C ARG A 312 -24.97 -27.27 11.44
N THR A 313 -25.29 -27.78 12.65
CA THR A 313 -26.52 -27.39 13.35
C THR A 313 -26.54 -25.96 13.84
N SER A 314 -25.39 -25.36 14.02
CA SER A 314 -25.29 -23.91 14.33
C SER A 314 -25.58 -23.02 13.14
N HIS A 315 -25.67 -23.55 11.93
CA HIS A 315 -25.76 -22.80 10.66
C HIS A 315 -24.64 -21.78 10.44
N LEU A 316 -23.51 -21.93 11.17
CA LEU A 316 -22.40 -21.02 11.08
C LEU A 316 -21.49 -21.32 9.89
N PHE A 317 -21.41 -22.59 9.45
CA PHE A 317 -20.55 -23.01 8.36
C PHE A 317 -20.93 -24.42 7.87
N ASN A 318 -20.82 -24.62 6.54
CA ASN A 318 -21.05 -25.92 5.93
C ASN A 318 -19.71 -26.57 5.54
N ILE A 319 -19.31 -27.61 6.24
CA ILE A 319 -18.09 -28.34 5.92
C ILE A 319 -18.32 -29.18 4.66
N ARG A 320 -17.50 -28.90 3.64
CA ARG A 320 -17.58 -29.51 2.31
C ARG A 320 -16.30 -30.27 1.98
N TYR A 321 -16.32 -31.10 0.97
CA TYR A 321 -15.10 -31.71 0.44
C TYR A 321 -14.14 -30.64 -0.03
N GLY A 322 -12.89 -30.63 0.54
CA GLY A 322 -11.89 -29.60 0.32
C GLY A 322 -11.94 -28.43 1.31
N SER A 323 -12.80 -28.48 2.34
CA SER A 323 -12.69 -27.57 3.48
C SER A 323 -11.43 -27.87 4.30
N GLU A 324 -10.71 -26.85 4.69
CA GLU A 324 -9.44 -26.96 5.41
C GLU A 324 -9.46 -26.13 6.69
N LEU A 325 -9.03 -26.76 7.79
CA LEU A 325 -8.79 -26.08 9.06
C LEU A 325 -7.30 -25.76 9.19
N ARG A 326 -6.97 -24.48 9.33
CA ARG A 326 -5.60 -23.97 9.44
C ARG A 326 -5.44 -23.03 10.60
N PHE A 327 -4.21 -22.88 11.09
CA PHE A 327 -3.87 -22.06 12.23
C PHE A 327 -2.79 -21.04 11.87
N ALA A 328 -2.87 -19.89 12.51
CA ALA A 328 -1.84 -18.85 12.47
C ALA A 328 -1.74 -18.17 13.84
N GLY A 329 -0.62 -17.58 14.12
CA GLY A 329 -0.47 -16.84 15.37
C GLY A 329 0.84 -16.07 15.47
N ASP A 330 0.84 -15.10 16.37
CA ASP A 330 2.02 -14.38 16.79
C ASP A 330 2.04 -14.15 18.30
N ALA A 331 3.25 -13.97 18.82
CA ALA A 331 3.52 -13.56 20.19
C ALA A 331 4.59 -12.48 20.16
N LEU A 332 4.36 -11.41 20.90
CA LEU A 332 5.23 -10.25 21.02
C LEU A 332 5.53 -9.98 22.49
N LEU A 333 6.80 -9.86 22.83
CA LEU A 333 7.26 -9.44 24.14
C LEU A 333 8.00 -8.11 24.01
N ASN A 334 7.47 -7.06 24.60
CA ASN A 334 8.13 -5.77 24.69
C ASN A 334 8.63 -5.51 26.09
N VAL A 335 9.90 -5.13 26.19
CA VAL A 335 10.56 -4.72 27.43
C VAL A 335 11.01 -3.28 27.26
N ASN A 336 10.56 -2.39 28.13
CA ASN A 336 10.84 -0.96 28.08
C ASN A 336 11.43 -0.51 29.43
N VAL A 337 12.73 -0.54 29.52
CA VAL A 337 13.49 -0.08 30.71
C VAL A 337 14.43 1.01 30.25
N SER A 338 14.03 2.27 30.48
CA SER A 338 14.83 3.44 30.04
C SER A 338 16.30 3.32 30.43
N PRO A 339 17.25 3.56 29.52
CA PRO A 339 17.09 4.06 28.16
C PRO A 339 16.88 2.96 27.10
N VAL A 340 16.71 1.70 27.48
CA VAL A 340 16.69 0.53 26.59
C VAL A 340 15.25 0.09 26.34
N ARG A 341 14.95 -0.19 25.07
CA ARG A 341 13.73 -0.86 24.63
C ARG A 341 14.08 -2.09 23.82
N ALA A 342 13.49 -3.22 24.17
CA ALA A 342 13.70 -4.48 23.48
C ALA A 342 12.35 -5.11 23.11
N THR A 343 12.30 -5.72 21.92
CA THR A 343 11.14 -6.46 21.45
C THR A 343 11.59 -7.82 20.97
N LEU A 344 10.86 -8.87 21.34
CA LEU A 344 10.99 -10.20 20.77
C LEU A 344 9.67 -10.59 20.13
N MET A 345 9.72 -11.19 18.96
CA MET A 345 8.55 -11.59 18.18
C MET A 345 8.71 -13.01 17.65
N TYR A 346 7.67 -13.79 17.78
CA TYR A 346 7.51 -15.05 17.07
C TYR A 346 6.20 -15.04 16.31
N ARG A 347 6.20 -15.48 15.06
CA ARG A 347 5.01 -15.61 14.21
C ARG A 347 5.05 -16.93 13.47
N PHE A 348 3.91 -17.56 13.32
CA PHE A 348 3.74 -18.70 12.42
C PHE A 348 2.43 -18.57 11.64
N VAL A 349 2.43 -19.00 10.41
CA VAL A 349 1.25 -19.09 9.55
C VAL A 349 1.33 -20.42 8.81
N GLN A 350 0.35 -21.28 9.02
CA GLN A 350 0.30 -22.57 8.33
C GLN A 350 0.11 -22.38 6.81
N PRO A 351 0.50 -23.40 5.99
CA PRO A 351 0.18 -23.43 4.57
C PRO A 351 -1.32 -23.24 4.36
N ASP A 352 -1.68 -22.52 3.30
CA ASP A 352 -3.06 -22.29 2.87
C ASP A 352 -3.97 -21.64 3.93
N TYR A 353 -3.37 -21.08 5.00
CA TYR A 353 -4.14 -20.29 5.95
C TYR A 353 -4.79 -19.11 5.22
N THR A 354 -6.10 -19.06 5.21
CA THR A 354 -6.87 -18.04 4.52
C THR A 354 -7.93 -17.47 5.46
N SER A 355 -7.96 -16.16 5.63
CA SER A 355 -9.08 -15.44 6.20
C SER A 355 -9.63 -14.47 5.17
N LEU A 356 -10.91 -14.54 4.85
CA LEU A 356 -11.54 -13.60 3.92
C LEU A 356 -11.72 -12.20 4.53
N GLY A 357 -11.48 -12.05 5.83
CA GLY A 357 -11.55 -10.78 6.57
C GLY A 357 -10.20 -10.18 6.93
N ALA A 358 -9.09 -10.80 6.54
CA ALA A 358 -7.76 -10.29 6.86
C ALA A 358 -6.77 -10.55 5.72
N ASN A 359 -5.88 -9.58 5.49
CA ASN A 359 -4.86 -9.63 4.45
C ASN A 359 -3.47 -9.33 5.05
N GLY A 360 -2.42 -9.59 4.29
CA GLY A 360 -1.06 -9.10 4.59
C GLY A 360 -0.21 -10.04 5.44
N PHE A 361 -0.50 -11.35 5.46
CA PHE A 361 0.38 -12.33 6.07
C PHE A 361 0.97 -13.29 5.03
N ASN A 362 2.25 -13.63 5.21
CA ASN A 362 2.92 -14.65 4.40
C ASN A 362 2.46 -16.03 4.87
N GLN A 363 1.85 -16.77 3.98
CA GLN A 363 1.43 -18.16 4.26
C GLN A 363 2.64 -19.10 4.31
N ASN A 364 2.47 -20.22 5.00
CA ASN A 364 3.48 -21.28 5.11
C ASN A 364 4.83 -20.79 5.63
N ALA A 365 4.84 -19.92 6.64
CA ALA A 365 6.04 -19.29 7.14
C ALA A 365 6.11 -19.25 8.67
N GLN A 366 7.32 -19.41 9.18
CA GLN A 366 7.69 -19.10 10.56
C GLN A 366 8.66 -17.93 10.57
N THR A 367 8.45 -17.00 11.47
CA THR A 367 9.32 -15.84 11.65
C THR A 367 9.69 -15.70 13.12
N PHE A 368 10.96 -15.61 13.40
CA PHE A 368 11.50 -15.24 14.69
C PHE A 368 12.25 -13.92 14.53
N GLY A 369 11.95 -12.93 15.35
CA GLY A 369 12.55 -11.62 15.21
C GLY A 369 12.64 -10.86 16.51
N GLY A 370 13.30 -9.72 16.44
CA GLY A 370 13.40 -8.83 17.57
C GLY A 370 14.04 -7.49 17.23
N SER A 371 13.93 -6.57 18.14
CA SER A 371 14.57 -5.27 18.07
C SER A 371 15.14 -4.85 19.41
N LEU A 372 16.20 -4.09 19.34
CA LEU A 372 16.82 -3.42 20.49
C LEU A 372 17.05 -1.96 20.13
N SER A 373 16.57 -1.04 20.92
CA SER A 373 16.84 0.38 20.74
C SER A 373 17.24 1.04 22.05
N THR A 374 18.16 1.98 21.96
CA THR A 374 18.64 2.73 23.12
C THR A 374 19.00 4.16 22.77
N LEU A 375 18.82 5.05 23.72
CA LEU A 375 19.31 6.42 23.66
C LEU A 375 20.63 6.49 24.38
N LEU A 376 21.59 7.15 23.77
CA LEU A 376 22.98 7.29 24.26
C LEU A 376 23.36 8.77 24.35
N MET A 377 24.48 9.08 24.99
CA MET A 377 25.04 10.44 25.02
C MET A 377 24.04 11.50 25.47
N ASN A 378 23.32 11.28 26.57
CA ASN A 378 22.27 12.20 27.05
C ASN A 378 21.19 12.51 26.02
N ASN A 379 20.76 11.48 25.26
CA ASN A 379 19.74 11.55 24.18
C ASN A 379 20.19 12.23 22.88
N THR A 380 21.46 12.58 22.73
CA THR A 380 21.98 13.13 21.47
C THR A 380 22.29 12.06 20.44
N ALA A 381 22.34 10.79 20.85
CA ALA A 381 22.51 9.68 19.93
C ALA A 381 21.46 8.58 20.17
N SER A 382 21.04 7.91 19.11
CA SER A 382 20.19 6.74 19.17
C SER A 382 20.80 5.59 18.37
N LEU A 383 20.73 4.40 18.96
CA LEU A 383 21.14 3.15 18.33
C LEU A 383 19.92 2.23 18.27
N SER A 384 19.64 1.67 17.10
CA SER A 384 18.64 0.62 16.95
C SER A 384 19.17 -0.56 16.15
N LEU A 385 18.93 -1.75 16.65
CA LEU A 385 19.21 -3.02 16.02
C LEU A 385 17.88 -3.76 15.83
N ASN A 386 17.58 -4.17 14.61
CA ASN A 386 16.40 -4.97 14.29
C ASN A 386 16.85 -6.20 13.51
N GLY A 387 16.18 -7.33 13.71
CA GLY A 387 16.48 -8.51 12.95
C GLY A 387 15.34 -9.51 12.97
N TYR A 388 15.24 -10.30 11.90
CA TYR A 388 14.35 -11.45 11.85
C TYR A 388 14.95 -12.58 11.02
N LEU A 389 14.52 -13.78 11.32
CA LEU A 389 14.75 -14.99 10.56
C LEU A 389 13.38 -15.56 10.18
N GLN A 390 13.10 -15.65 8.89
CA GLN A 390 11.89 -16.25 8.34
C GLN A 390 12.25 -17.51 7.58
N ARG A 391 11.51 -18.56 7.82
CA ARG A 391 11.61 -19.83 7.11
C ARG A 391 10.24 -20.21 6.60
N ASP A 392 10.14 -20.55 5.32
CA ASP A 392 8.94 -21.12 4.70
C ASP A 392 8.89 -22.65 4.79
N ASN A 393 7.91 -23.26 4.09
CA ASN A 393 7.76 -24.70 3.97
C ASN A 393 7.64 -25.39 5.33
N PHE A 394 6.75 -24.89 6.18
CA PHE A 394 6.50 -25.38 7.53
C PHE A 394 6.10 -26.85 7.57
N ASP A 395 5.32 -27.30 6.60
CA ASP A 395 4.85 -28.67 6.46
C ASP A 395 5.73 -29.57 5.60
N LYS A 396 6.82 -29.04 5.06
CA LYS A 396 7.80 -29.72 4.17
C LYS A 396 7.19 -30.32 2.90
N LYS A 397 6.08 -29.75 2.41
CA LYS A 397 5.41 -30.20 1.19
C LYS A 397 5.77 -29.39 -0.06
N GLN A 398 6.47 -28.29 0.10
CA GLN A 398 7.01 -27.55 -1.05
C GLN A 398 8.29 -28.22 -1.56
N LEU A 399 8.60 -27.98 -2.83
CA LEU A 399 9.77 -28.57 -3.48
C LEU A 399 11.06 -28.27 -2.74
N PHE A 400 11.20 -27.05 -2.21
CA PHE A 400 12.34 -26.57 -1.44
C PHE A 400 11.90 -25.66 -0.30
N THR A 401 12.78 -25.45 0.64
CA THR A 401 12.60 -24.56 1.79
C THR A 401 13.47 -23.33 1.63
N ASN A 402 12.89 -22.14 1.69
CA ASN A 402 13.63 -20.89 1.69
C ASN A 402 13.75 -20.35 3.11
N GLN A 403 14.91 -19.82 3.42
CA GLN A 403 15.17 -19.11 4.66
C GLN A 403 15.70 -17.73 4.33
N VAL A 404 15.05 -16.70 4.89
CA VAL A 404 15.45 -15.31 4.75
C VAL A 404 15.79 -14.77 6.13
N GLY A 405 17.02 -14.28 6.29
CA GLY A 405 17.46 -13.54 7.46
C GLY A 405 17.64 -12.07 7.10
N SER A 406 17.16 -11.17 7.94
CA SER A 406 17.40 -9.74 7.78
C SER A 406 17.85 -9.14 9.12
N TYR A 407 18.83 -8.25 9.05
CA TYR A 407 19.30 -7.50 10.21
C TYR A 407 19.65 -6.07 9.80
N THR A 408 19.23 -5.12 10.61
CA THR A 408 19.41 -3.68 10.36
C THR A 408 19.98 -3.03 11.61
N LEU A 409 21.05 -2.29 11.44
CA LEU A 409 21.66 -1.44 12.45
C LEU A 409 21.49 0.02 12.03
N ASN A 410 20.86 0.85 12.86
CA ASN A 410 20.73 2.28 12.62
C ASN A 410 21.40 3.05 13.74
N TRP A 411 22.20 4.02 13.35
CA TRP A 411 22.81 5.00 14.23
C TRP A 411 22.38 6.40 13.79
N ASN A 412 21.85 7.20 14.71
CA ASN A 412 21.59 8.62 14.46
C ASN A 412 22.18 9.40 15.62
N SER A 413 22.93 10.45 15.34
CA SER A 413 23.51 11.30 16.36
C SER A 413 23.60 12.75 15.93
N PHE A 414 23.52 13.63 16.91
CA PHE A 414 23.82 15.05 16.77
C PHE A 414 25.09 15.37 17.56
N ILE A 415 26.04 16.01 16.90
CA ILE A 415 27.30 16.48 17.49
C ILE A 415 27.22 18.00 17.56
N GLY A 416 27.01 18.51 18.79
CA GLY A 416 26.63 19.90 18.97
C GLY A 416 25.24 20.19 18.38
N GLU A 417 25.03 21.43 17.95
CA GLU A 417 23.76 21.90 17.38
C GLU A 417 23.74 21.81 15.85
N ASN A 418 24.88 21.60 15.22
CA ASN A 418 25.10 21.84 13.82
C ASN A 418 25.34 20.57 12.99
N ILE A 419 25.86 19.51 13.59
CA ILE A 419 26.25 18.30 12.84
C ILE A 419 25.28 17.17 13.13
N GLY A 420 24.59 16.69 12.11
CA GLY A 420 23.83 15.46 12.13
C GLY A 420 24.61 14.32 11.46
N LEU A 421 24.55 13.12 12.01
CA LEU A 421 25.15 11.94 11.44
C LEU A 421 24.15 10.79 11.51
N ALA A 422 23.72 10.30 10.35
CA ALA A 422 22.92 9.08 10.22
C ALA A 422 23.74 8.00 9.53
N ALA A 423 23.78 6.81 10.10
CA ALA A 423 24.39 5.65 9.51
C ALA A 423 23.45 4.45 9.62
N MET A 424 23.29 3.71 8.53
CA MET A 424 22.47 2.51 8.47
C MET A 424 23.26 1.38 7.82
N TYR A 425 23.21 0.23 8.42
CA TYR A 425 23.66 -1.01 7.81
C TYR A 425 22.51 -2.00 7.77
N ASN A 426 22.24 -2.58 6.62
CA ASN A 426 21.25 -3.62 6.43
C ASN A 426 21.89 -4.83 5.76
N GLY A 427 21.67 -6.02 6.31
CA GLY A 427 22.07 -7.29 5.74
C GLY A 427 20.87 -8.18 5.53
N VAL A 428 20.76 -8.78 4.33
CA VAL A 428 19.74 -9.76 3.99
C VAL A 428 20.42 -11.02 3.49
N THR A 429 20.12 -12.16 4.11
CA THR A 429 20.56 -13.48 3.66
C THR A 429 19.38 -14.25 3.11
N GLN A 430 19.57 -14.91 2.00
CA GLN A 430 18.60 -15.83 1.41
C GLN A 430 19.28 -17.17 1.16
N ASP A 431 18.81 -18.21 1.81
CA ASP A 431 19.33 -19.57 1.72
C ASP A 431 18.21 -20.53 1.35
N GLN A 432 18.51 -21.45 0.44
CA GLN A 432 17.58 -22.49 0.00
C GLN A 432 18.07 -23.86 0.50
N PHE A 433 17.14 -24.65 1.03
CA PHE A 433 17.38 -25.99 1.58
C PHE A 433 16.44 -27.00 0.94
N ASP A 434 16.71 -28.29 1.19
CA ASP A 434 15.83 -29.37 0.77
C ASP A 434 14.42 -29.22 1.35
N GLY A 435 13.44 -29.52 0.52
CA GLY A 435 12.03 -29.62 0.91
C GLY A 435 11.54 -31.05 0.66
N MET A 436 10.49 -31.19 -0.15
CA MET A 436 9.99 -32.48 -0.61
C MET A 436 11.00 -33.17 -1.56
N MET A 437 11.77 -32.37 -2.30
CA MET A 437 12.85 -32.83 -3.18
C MET A 437 14.20 -32.34 -2.67
N ALA A 438 15.25 -33.15 -2.90
CA ALA A 438 16.60 -32.69 -2.70
C ALA A 438 16.96 -31.67 -3.78
N VAL A 439 17.42 -30.49 -3.38
CA VAL A 439 17.90 -29.46 -4.29
C VAL A 439 19.40 -29.72 -4.53
N PRO A 440 19.85 -29.95 -5.77
CA PRO A 440 21.28 -30.06 -6.06
C PRO A 440 22.02 -28.83 -5.57
N GLU A 441 23.21 -29.04 -4.99
CA GLU A 441 23.96 -27.93 -4.38
C GLU A 441 24.33 -26.86 -5.40
N GLU A 442 24.55 -27.29 -6.66
CA GLU A 442 24.92 -26.45 -7.80
C GLU A 442 23.86 -25.38 -8.13
N VAL A 443 22.58 -25.66 -7.86
CA VAL A 443 21.47 -24.76 -8.20
C VAL A 443 20.84 -24.10 -6.97
N ARG A 444 21.32 -24.37 -5.76
CA ARG A 444 20.81 -23.78 -4.52
C ARG A 444 21.02 -22.28 -4.49
N ILE A 445 19.98 -21.54 -4.18
CA ILE A 445 20.10 -20.12 -3.91
C ILE A 445 20.79 -19.94 -2.56
N LYS A 446 21.93 -19.29 -2.55
CA LYS A 446 22.67 -18.85 -1.36
C LYS A 446 23.16 -17.44 -1.61
N GLN A 447 22.42 -16.44 -1.17
CA GLN A 447 22.73 -15.04 -1.43
C GLN A 447 22.87 -14.25 -0.14
N ILE A 448 23.70 -13.22 -0.20
CA ILE A 448 23.78 -12.21 0.84
C ILE A 448 23.81 -10.82 0.20
N THR A 449 22.97 -9.95 0.71
CA THR A 449 22.96 -8.53 0.34
C THR A 449 23.43 -7.71 1.53
N HIS A 450 24.44 -6.88 1.31
CA HIS A 450 24.89 -5.88 2.25
C HIS A 450 24.50 -4.50 1.72
N SER A 451 23.89 -3.69 2.55
CA SER A 451 23.62 -2.28 2.24
C SER A 451 24.15 -1.43 3.38
N PHE A 452 24.93 -0.45 3.04
CA PHE A 452 25.46 0.55 3.98
C PHE A 452 25.10 1.94 3.47
N ASN A 453 24.51 2.74 4.33
CA ASN A 453 24.21 4.14 4.06
C ASN A 453 24.85 5.00 5.14
N LEU A 454 25.46 6.11 4.74
CA LEU A 454 26.06 7.11 5.61
C LEU A 454 25.63 8.50 5.13
N SER A 455 24.98 9.27 6.00
CA SER A 455 24.41 10.56 5.67
C SER A 455 24.78 11.60 6.74
N PRO A 456 25.98 12.21 6.65
CA PRO A 456 26.33 13.38 7.44
C PRO A 456 25.65 14.62 6.90
N SER A 457 25.26 15.51 7.81
CA SER A 457 24.74 16.84 7.50
C SER A 457 25.33 17.89 8.40
N TYR A 458 25.47 19.10 7.89
CA TYR A 458 25.93 20.27 8.62
C TYR A 458 24.97 21.42 8.40
N THR A 459 24.39 21.94 9.47
CA THR A 459 23.47 23.07 9.42
C THR A 459 24.10 24.27 10.13
N LEU A 460 24.19 25.37 9.42
CA LEU A 460 24.63 26.65 9.94
C LEU A 460 23.43 27.59 9.97
N SER A 461 23.03 28.01 11.16
CA SER A 461 21.93 28.95 11.37
C SER A 461 22.50 30.27 11.90
N ASP A 462 22.42 31.30 11.06
CA ASP A 462 22.73 32.68 11.41
C ASP A 462 21.54 33.57 11.00
N VAL A 463 21.72 34.53 10.13
CA VAL A 463 20.62 35.29 9.52
C VAL A 463 19.82 34.43 8.56
N ASN A 464 20.48 33.51 7.92
CA ASN A 464 19.92 32.50 7.03
C ASN A 464 20.28 31.10 7.54
N GLU A 465 19.52 30.10 7.14
CA GLU A 465 19.82 28.72 7.45
C GLU A 465 20.44 28.03 6.23
N HIS A 466 21.60 27.46 6.41
CA HIS A 466 22.36 26.76 5.38
C HIS A 466 22.53 25.30 5.79
N THR A 467 22.10 24.36 4.98
CA THR A 467 22.26 22.94 5.23
C THR A 467 23.08 22.29 4.12
N PHE A 468 24.19 21.68 4.47
CA PHE A 468 25.01 20.84 3.63
C PHE A 468 24.74 19.39 3.98
N SER A 469 24.52 18.55 3.01
CA SER A 469 24.32 17.12 3.18
C SER A 469 25.20 16.32 2.23
N VAL A 470 25.66 15.19 2.71
CA VAL A 470 26.35 14.19 1.92
C VAL A 470 25.63 12.87 2.14
N ASN A 471 25.47 12.08 1.12
CA ASN A 471 24.89 10.76 1.19
C ASN A 471 25.82 9.78 0.47
N PHE A 472 26.26 8.76 1.18
CA PHE A 472 27.01 7.65 0.63
C PHE A 472 26.19 6.38 0.81
N ASN A 473 25.96 5.66 -0.28
CA ASN A 473 25.27 4.38 -0.25
C ASN A 473 26.08 3.32 -0.98
N PHE A 474 26.24 2.17 -0.34
CA PHE A 474 26.91 1.00 -0.87
C PHE A 474 25.98 -0.20 -0.75
N ILE A 475 25.67 -0.85 -1.85
CA ILE A 475 24.89 -2.09 -1.89
C ILE A 475 25.70 -3.14 -2.60
N GLN A 476 25.84 -4.30 -1.99
CA GLN A 476 26.48 -5.45 -2.57
C GLN A 476 25.62 -6.69 -2.40
N ASN A 477 25.20 -7.27 -3.50
CA ASN A 477 24.60 -8.60 -3.54
C ASN A 477 25.67 -9.60 -3.95
N LYS A 478 25.86 -10.63 -3.15
CA LYS A 478 26.82 -11.72 -3.40
C LYS A 478 26.13 -13.06 -3.45
N ASN A 479 26.42 -13.82 -4.49
CA ASN A 479 26.17 -15.25 -4.50
C ASN A 479 27.21 -15.95 -3.60
N ARG A 480 26.73 -16.74 -2.63
CA ARG A 480 27.56 -17.53 -1.72
C ARG A 480 27.65 -18.99 -2.14
N ASN A 481 26.94 -19.38 -3.18
CA ASN A 481 27.01 -20.73 -3.71
C ASN A 481 28.27 -20.86 -4.57
N LYS A 482 29.27 -21.57 -4.04
CA LYS A 482 30.55 -21.75 -4.69
C LYS A 482 30.49 -22.65 -5.91
N LEU A 483 29.46 -23.46 -6.04
CA LEU A 483 29.26 -24.38 -7.16
C LEU A 483 28.50 -23.71 -8.33
N MET A 484 27.71 -22.68 -8.02
CA MET A 484 27.20 -21.73 -9.02
C MET A 484 28.35 -20.76 -9.37
N ASP A 485 29.30 -21.22 -10.16
CA ASP A 485 30.44 -20.40 -10.57
C ASP A 485 29.99 -19.38 -11.62
N GLY A 486 29.41 -18.30 -11.15
CA GLY A 486 29.01 -17.22 -12.02
C GLY A 486 29.00 -15.90 -11.27
N ASP A 487 29.82 -14.96 -11.72
CA ASP A 487 29.73 -13.54 -11.30
C ASP A 487 28.39 -12.91 -11.68
N GLY A 488 27.57 -13.63 -12.45
CA GLY A 488 26.29 -13.15 -12.97
C GLY A 488 25.22 -12.77 -11.96
N LEU A 489 25.33 -13.28 -10.74
CA LEU A 489 24.42 -12.93 -9.64
C LEU A 489 25.00 -11.88 -8.68
N ASN A 490 26.28 -11.48 -8.89
CA ASN A 490 26.93 -10.48 -8.07
C ASN A 490 26.62 -9.08 -8.61
N VAL A 491 26.03 -8.24 -7.76
CA VAL A 491 25.75 -6.85 -8.09
C VAL A 491 26.37 -5.97 -7.03
N THR A 492 27.11 -4.96 -7.46
CA THR A 492 27.66 -3.94 -6.57
C THR A 492 27.20 -2.57 -7.05
N THR A 493 26.55 -1.82 -6.18
CA THR A 493 26.13 -0.44 -6.43
C THR A 493 26.78 0.47 -5.41
N VAL A 494 27.40 1.54 -5.91
CA VAL A 494 27.95 2.63 -5.10
C VAL A 494 27.26 3.91 -5.53
N SER A 495 26.69 4.63 -4.59
CA SER A 495 26.08 5.92 -4.86
C SER A 495 26.66 6.99 -3.93
N PHE A 496 26.86 8.16 -4.47
CA PHE A 496 27.33 9.32 -3.75
C PHE A 496 26.46 10.52 -4.11
N GLY A 497 25.86 11.16 -3.10
CA GLY A 497 25.06 12.36 -3.28
C GLY A 497 25.59 13.50 -2.44
N THR A 498 25.46 14.72 -2.93
CA THR A 498 25.70 15.95 -2.19
C THR A 498 24.53 16.89 -2.36
N GLY A 499 24.13 17.53 -1.28
CA GLY A 499 23.05 18.49 -1.29
C GLY A 499 23.43 19.77 -0.56
N TYR A 500 22.94 20.87 -1.07
CA TYR A 500 23.00 22.15 -0.39
C TYR A 500 21.63 22.81 -0.44
N GLU A 501 21.18 23.25 0.71
CA GLU A 501 19.95 24.02 0.86
C GLU A 501 20.25 25.31 1.60
N VAL A 502 19.65 26.40 1.17
CA VAL A 502 19.66 27.67 1.86
C VAL A 502 18.26 28.23 2.02
N PHE A 503 17.91 28.56 3.25
CA PHE A 503 16.69 29.30 3.56
C PHE A 503 17.03 30.75 3.88
N LEU A 504 16.62 31.63 2.98
CA LEU A 504 16.83 33.08 3.09
C LEU A 504 15.68 33.70 3.89
N THR A 505 15.88 33.89 5.19
CA THR A 505 14.84 34.33 6.14
C THR A 505 14.16 35.64 5.74
N LYS A 506 14.93 36.63 5.32
CA LYS A 506 14.39 37.96 4.92
C LYS A 506 13.52 37.89 3.68
N SER A 507 13.93 37.12 2.68
CA SER A 507 13.21 36.99 1.41
C SER A 507 12.20 35.81 1.44
N ARG A 508 12.22 34.97 2.48
CA ARG A 508 11.35 33.76 2.60
C ARG A 508 11.50 32.81 1.42
N LEU A 509 12.71 32.74 0.91
CA LEU A 509 13.09 31.94 -0.24
C LEU A 509 13.94 30.75 0.24
N SER A 510 13.53 29.54 -0.08
CA SER A 510 14.38 28.35 -0.01
C SER A 510 14.89 28.01 -1.40
N VAL A 511 16.16 27.72 -1.50
CA VAL A 511 16.82 27.22 -2.72
C VAL A 511 17.60 25.98 -2.36
N ASP A 512 17.39 24.90 -3.10
CA ASP A 512 18.13 23.66 -2.92
C ASP A 512 18.78 23.22 -4.26
N GLY A 513 19.92 22.57 -4.12
CA GLY A 513 20.62 21.93 -5.22
C GLY A 513 21.20 20.59 -4.77
N ASN A 514 21.01 19.54 -5.54
CA ASN A 514 21.50 18.21 -5.23
C ASN A 514 22.16 17.61 -6.47
N TYR A 515 23.24 16.92 -6.24
CA TYR A 515 23.91 16.08 -7.24
C TYR A 515 24.07 14.68 -6.71
N ASP A 516 23.59 13.71 -7.47
CA ASP A 516 23.68 12.29 -7.15
C ASP A 516 24.40 11.54 -8.27
N TYR A 517 25.37 10.75 -7.89
CA TYR A 517 26.09 9.83 -8.75
C TYR A 517 25.84 8.40 -8.30
N SER A 518 25.55 7.50 -9.21
CA SER A 518 25.38 6.06 -8.93
C SER A 518 26.11 5.24 -9.97
N LEU A 519 26.88 4.26 -9.47
CA LEU A 519 27.57 3.26 -10.27
C LEU A 519 27.07 1.89 -9.85
N SER A 520 26.46 1.15 -10.76
CA SER A 520 26.06 -0.23 -10.54
C SER A 520 26.83 -1.15 -11.50
N ARG A 521 27.40 -2.22 -10.96
CA ARG A 521 28.11 -3.25 -11.71
C ARG A 521 27.44 -4.58 -11.47
N ALA A 522 27.02 -5.19 -12.54
CA ALA A 522 26.48 -6.54 -12.60
C ALA A 522 27.17 -7.30 -13.74
N TRP A 523 27.07 -8.61 -13.74
CA TRP A 523 27.59 -9.41 -14.84
C TRP A 523 27.00 -8.98 -16.18
N GLY A 524 27.89 -8.63 -17.13
CA GLY A 524 27.49 -8.15 -18.44
C GLY A 524 26.81 -6.77 -18.49
N ASN A 525 26.58 -6.13 -17.35
CA ASN A 525 25.92 -4.82 -17.29
C ASN A 525 26.64 -3.88 -16.32
N ASN A 526 27.04 -2.72 -16.84
CA ASN A 526 27.54 -1.61 -16.03
C ASN A 526 26.63 -0.40 -16.27
N TYR A 527 26.12 0.17 -15.20
CA TYR A 527 25.23 1.31 -15.24
C TYR A 527 25.80 2.46 -14.43
N ASN A 528 25.95 3.60 -15.07
CA ASN A 528 26.35 4.87 -14.45
C ASN A 528 25.21 5.87 -14.58
N SER A 529 24.87 6.54 -13.49
CA SER A 529 23.85 7.57 -13.46
C SER A 529 24.39 8.83 -12.81
N HIS A 530 24.15 9.96 -13.44
CA HIS A 530 24.41 11.29 -12.93
C HIS A 530 23.08 12.02 -12.88
N CYS A 531 22.69 12.48 -11.71
CA CYS A 531 21.46 13.22 -11.52
C CYS A 531 21.77 14.57 -10.86
N LEU A 532 21.36 15.64 -11.51
CA LEU A 532 21.42 17.00 -10.98
C LEU A 532 19.99 17.48 -10.77
N SER A 533 19.66 17.92 -9.56
CA SER A 533 18.37 18.53 -9.29
C SER A 533 18.54 19.86 -8.57
N GLY A 534 17.68 20.81 -8.88
CA GLY A 534 17.62 22.09 -8.20
C GLY A 534 16.16 22.48 -7.99
N GLY A 535 15.89 23.06 -6.84
CA GLY A 535 14.58 23.48 -6.46
C GLY A 535 14.56 24.86 -5.82
N THR A 536 13.41 25.48 -5.86
CA THR A 536 13.17 26.72 -5.14
C THR A 536 11.74 26.74 -4.62
N THR A 537 11.58 27.26 -3.41
CA THR A 537 10.27 27.52 -2.80
C THR A 537 10.25 28.95 -2.31
N TYR A 538 9.26 29.70 -2.74
CA TYR A 538 9.09 31.10 -2.38
C TYR A 538 7.72 31.34 -1.75
N ASN A 539 7.72 31.97 -0.58
CA ASN A 539 6.50 32.37 0.11
C ASN A 539 6.15 33.81 -0.27
N PHE A 540 5.31 33.98 -1.30
CA PHE A 540 4.87 35.28 -1.81
C PHE A 540 4.17 36.13 -0.76
N ILE A 541 3.29 35.45 0.01
CA ILE A 541 2.52 36.05 1.11
C ILE A 541 2.55 35.07 2.27
N ASN A 542 2.89 35.59 3.43
CA ASN A 542 2.88 34.84 4.69
C ASN A 542 2.32 35.73 5.78
N ARG A 543 0.99 35.75 5.91
CA ARG A 543 0.25 36.40 6.98
C ARG A 543 -0.48 35.31 7.75
N ASP A 544 -0.85 35.61 8.98
CA ASP A 544 -1.57 34.65 9.83
C ASP A 544 -2.88 34.15 9.22
N ASP A 545 -3.52 34.99 8.40
CA ASP A 545 -4.79 34.68 7.74
C ASP A 545 -4.66 34.29 6.26
N PHE A 546 -3.48 34.47 5.65
CA PHE A 546 -3.28 34.21 4.22
C PHE A 546 -1.83 33.83 3.90
N THR A 547 -1.63 32.63 3.37
CA THR A 547 -0.34 32.21 2.85
C THR A 547 -0.45 31.83 1.38
N LEU A 548 0.51 32.29 0.59
CA LEU A 548 0.67 31.92 -0.82
C LEU A 548 2.12 31.54 -1.05
N SER A 549 2.36 30.34 -1.49
CA SER A 549 3.69 29.83 -1.83
C SER A 549 3.73 29.24 -3.22
N GLY A 550 4.88 29.32 -3.85
CA GLY A 550 5.18 28.67 -5.11
C GLY A 550 6.47 27.86 -5.01
N ASN A 551 6.52 26.74 -5.71
CA ASN A 551 7.72 25.92 -5.81
C ASN A 551 8.00 25.57 -7.27
N ALA A 552 9.28 25.44 -7.58
CA ALA A 552 9.76 24.97 -8.87
C ALA A 552 10.92 24.00 -8.64
N ARG A 553 10.98 22.92 -9.38
CA ARG A 553 12.09 21.96 -9.35
C ARG A 553 12.40 21.51 -10.76
N LEU A 554 13.68 21.44 -11.06
CA LEU A 554 14.22 20.86 -12.27
C LEU A 554 15.14 19.70 -11.89
N THR A 555 14.98 18.59 -12.55
CA THR A 555 15.85 17.42 -12.42
C THR A 555 16.32 17.01 -13.79
N VAL A 556 17.62 16.80 -13.92
CA VAL A 556 18.26 16.32 -15.13
C VAL A 556 19.07 15.09 -14.77
N ALA A 557 18.81 13.99 -15.43
CA ALA A 557 19.58 12.78 -15.25
C ALA A 557 20.19 12.33 -16.58
N TYR A 558 21.43 11.87 -16.50
CA TYR A 558 22.18 11.28 -17.59
C TYR A 558 22.65 9.90 -17.18
N ASN A 559 22.23 8.91 -17.93
CA ASN A 559 22.48 7.51 -17.65
C ASN A 559 23.31 6.90 -18.78
N ILE A 560 24.30 6.11 -18.41
CA ILE A 560 25.14 5.37 -19.33
C ILE A 560 25.03 3.91 -18.94
N GLN A 561 24.55 3.08 -19.83
CA GLN A 561 24.51 1.65 -19.65
C GLN A 561 25.44 0.98 -20.66
N LYS A 562 26.37 0.17 -20.16
CA LYS A 562 27.20 -0.69 -20.98
C LYS A 562 26.75 -2.13 -20.77
N THR A 563 26.23 -2.75 -21.81
CA THR A 563 25.85 -4.16 -21.82
C THR A 563 26.90 -4.95 -22.62
N GLU A 564 27.45 -5.98 -22.00
CA GLU A 564 28.35 -6.93 -22.64
C GLU A 564 27.57 -8.23 -22.88
N TYR A 565 27.57 -8.71 -24.10
CA TYR A 565 26.94 -9.97 -24.48
C TYR A 565 27.87 -10.83 -25.32
N ASP A 566 27.72 -12.14 -25.17
CA ASP A 566 28.45 -13.10 -25.93
C ASP A 566 27.64 -13.48 -27.18
N GLU A 567 28.27 -13.51 -28.33
CA GLU A 567 27.64 -13.89 -29.61
C GLU A 567 27.58 -15.42 -29.72
N TYR A 568 26.57 -16.02 -29.10
CA TYR A 568 26.35 -17.47 -29.16
C TYR A 568 25.08 -17.79 -29.94
N SER A 569 24.98 -19.01 -30.45
CA SER A 569 23.74 -19.57 -30.92
C SER A 569 22.71 -19.61 -29.78
N GLU A 570 21.42 -19.60 -30.10
CA GLU A 570 20.35 -19.57 -29.08
C GLU A 570 20.44 -20.78 -28.12
N SER A 571 20.87 -21.94 -28.61
CA SER A 571 21.08 -23.14 -27.79
C SER A 571 22.27 -22.99 -26.83
N GLU A 572 23.37 -22.39 -27.28
CA GLU A 572 24.57 -22.14 -26.47
C GLU A 572 24.31 -21.06 -25.43
N ARG A 573 23.56 -19.98 -25.75
CA ARG A 573 23.10 -18.97 -24.80
C ARG A 573 22.30 -19.56 -23.64
N ASN A 574 21.39 -20.48 -23.92
CA ASN A 574 20.59 -21.13 -22.90
C ASN A 574 21.45 -21.99 -21.96
N VAL A 575 22.42 -22.69 -22.45
CA VAL A 575 23.34 -23.49 -21.63
C VAL A 575 24.28 -22.59 -20.82
N ILE A 576 24.77 -21.50 -21.38
CA ILE A 576 25.68 -20.57 -20.70
C ILE A 576 24.93 -19.77 -19.60
N ASN A 577 23.73 -19.32 -19.88
CA ASN A 577 22.87 -18.67 -18.87
C ASN A 577 22.59 -19.61 -17.70
N TYR A 578 22.41 -20.89 -17.97
CA TYR A 578 22.20 -21.90 -16.93
C TYR A 578 23.47 -22.18 -16.11
N LEU A 579 24.64 -22.23 -16.73
CA LEU A 579 25.91 -22.56 -16.09
C LEU A 579 26.70 -21.33 -15.59
N GLY A 580 26.31 -20.12 -15.99
CA GLY A 580 26.98 -18.87 -15.61
C GLY A 580 28.43 -18.71 -16.08
N LYS A 581 28.88 -19.51 -17.04
CA LYS A 581 30.28 -19.52 -17.56
C LYS A 581 30.39 -18.98 -18.97
N ARG A 582 31.37 -18.08 -19.18
CA ARG A 582 31.83 -17.66 -20.49
C ARG A 582 32.83 -18.69 -21.02
N ILE A 583 32.47 -19.39 -22.05
CA ILE A 583 33.38 -20.36 -22.71
C ILE A 583 33.66 -19.89 -24.14
N GLY A 584 34.79 -19.19 -24.32
CA GLY A 584 35.46 -19.05 -25.64
C GLY A 584 34.77 -18.15 -26.68
N ALA A 585 33.82 -17.28 -26.30
CA ALA A 585 33.12 -16.44 -27.25
C ALA A 585 33.74 -15.06 -27.42
N GLN A 586 33.43 -14.43 -28.54
CA GLN A 586 33.74 -13.04 -28.80
C GLN A 586 32.74 -12.17 -28.00
N VAL A 587 33.26 -11.34 -27.09
CA VAL A 587 32.43 -10.43 -26.28
C VAL A 587 32.12 -9.19 -27.09
N ASN A 588 30.88 -8.99 -27.40
CA ASN A 588 30.38 -7.72 -27.96
C ASN A 588 29.89 -6.80 -26.86
N SER A 589 30.06 -5.51 -27.03
CA SER A 589 29.56 -4.52 -26.05
C SER A 589 28.70 -3.48 -26.75
N GLU A 590 27.57 -3.19 -26.17
CA GLU A 590 26.68 -2.11 -26.56
C GLU A 590 26.66 -1.04 -25.48
N ILE A 591 26.77 0.21 -25.88
CA ILE A 591 26.67 1.36 -24.97
C ILE A 591 25.42 2.12 -25.34
N THR A 592 24.48 2.19 -24.40
CA THR A 592 23.29 3.03 -24.52
C THR A 592 23.40 4.21 -23.57
N ASN A 593 23.08 5.39 -24.10
CA ASN A 593 23.04 6.62 -23.32
C ASN A 593 21.60 7.08 -23.26
N ASP A 594 21.18 7.49 -22.08
CA ASP A 594 19.84 8.01 -21.84
C ASP A 594 19.93 9.35 -21.12
N PHE A 595 19.07 10.28 -21.54
CA PHE A 595 18.99 11.60 -20.97
C PHE A 595 17.52 11.87 -20.59
N SER A 596 17.28 12.14 -19.33
CA SER A 596 15.94 12.47 -18.86
C SER A 596 15.89 13.84 -18.18
N VAL A 597 14.79 14.55 -18.42
CA VAL A 597 14.53 15.85 -17.82
C VAL A 597 13.14 15.81 -17.19
N ALA A 598 13.04 16.22 -15.95
CA ALA A 598 11.78 16.42 -15.28
C ALA A 598 11.69 17.81 -14.68
N ALA A 599 10.60 18.50 -14.97
CA ALA A 599 10.29 19.81 -14.40
C ALA A 599 8.97 19.75 -13.64
N ARG A 600 8.95 20.36 -12.47
CA ARG A 600 7.75 20.47 -11.64
C ARG A 600 7.57 21.91 -11.18
N LEU A 601 6.35 22.41 -11.35
CA LEU A 601 5.90 23.71 -10.85
C LEU A 601 4.71 23.50 -9.94
N GLY A 602 4.68 24.18 -8.81
CA GLY A 602 3.58 24.10 -7.87
C GLY A 602 3.26 25.46 -7.27
N ALA A 603 2.01 25.64 -6.94
CA ALA A 603 1.55 26.76 -6.13
C ALA A 603 0.57 26.26 -5.09
N SER A 604 0.65 26.78 -3.88
CA SER A 604 -0.27 26.48 -2.81
C SER A 604 -0.75 27.75 -2.12
N LEU A 605 -2.01 27.77 -1.78
CA LEU A 605 -2.69 28.86 -1.13
C LEU A 605 -3.43 28.34 0.09
N ASN A 606 -3.25 28.99 1.24
CA ASN A 606 -4.07 28.81 2.41
C ASN A 606 -4.67 30.16 2.79
N TYR A 607 -5.98 30.19 3.02
CA TYR A 607 -6.69 31.40 3.46
C TYR A 607 -7.53 31.08 4.69
N GLN A 608 -7.25 31.81 5.78
CA GLN A 608 -7.92 31.71 7.09
C GLN A 608 -7.95 30.27 7.67
N ASP A 609 -6.95 29.43 7.35
CA ASP A 609 -6.89 28.00 7.70
C ASP A 609 -8.11 27.20 7.27
N ARG A 610 -8.90 27.75 6.36
CA ARG A 610 -10.15 27.16 5.86
C ARG A 610 -10.08 26.77 4.41
N HIS A 611 -9.53 27.64 3.58
CA HIS A 611 -9.43 27.41 2.17
C HIS A 611 -8.00 26.98 1.84
N ASN A 612 -7.85 25.75 1.39
CA ASN A 612 -6.57 25.25 0.90
C ASN A 612 -6.71 24.93 -0.58
N ALA A 613 -5.91 25.55 -1.40
CA ALA A 613 -5.83 25.27 -2.83
C ALA A 613 -4.40 24.95 -3.22
N SER A 614 -4.20 23.97 -4.06
CA SER A 614 -2.89 23.69 -4.65
C SER A 614 -3.02 23.30 -6.11
N VAL A 615 -2.05 23.71 -6.89
CA VAL A 615 -1.91 23.37 -8.31
C VAL A 615 -0.50 22.87 -8.52
N TYR A 616 -0.36 21.72 -9.13
CA TYR A 616 0.91 21.12 -9.51
C TYR A 616 0.90 20.78 -10.98
N PHE A 617 1.91 21.22 -11.67
CA PHE A 617 2.18 20.88 -13.06
C PHE A 617 3.54 20.18 -13.12
N SER A 618 3.60 19.04 -13.77
CA SER A 618 4.86 18.33 -14.00
C SER A 618 4.97 17.87 -15.43
N VAL A 619 6.18 17.96 -15.96
CA VAL A 619 6.57 17.39 -17.25
C VAL A 619 7.79 16.54 -17.00
N SER A 620 7.77 15.30 -17.44
CA SER A 620 8.93 14.42 -17.41
C SER A 620 9.11 13.74 -18.76
N ASN A 621 10.36 13.66 -19.17
CA ASN A 621 10.80 12.94 -20.34
C ASN A 621 11.56 11.70 -19.87
N TYR A 622 11.20 10.54 -20.34
CA TYR A 622 11.90 9.30 -20.00
C TYR A 622 12.00 8.39 -21.23
N SER A 623 13.05 7.60 -21.29
CA SER A 623 13.19 6.58 -22.32
C SER A 623 12.67 5.24 -21.80
N ASP A 624 11.75 4.63 -22.52
CA ASP A 624 11.35 3.25 -22.28
C ASP A 624 12.35 2.31 -22.95
N ASN A 625 13.27 1.74 -22.17
CA ASN A 625 14.06 0.60 -22.60
C ASN A 625 13.21 -0.68 -22.55
N ILE A 626 12.23 -0.80 -23.43
CA ILE A 626 11.58 -2.10 -23.68
C ILE A 626 12.58 -2.94 -24.46
N ILE A 627 13.12 -3.93 -23.79
CA ILE A 627 13.98 -4.97 -24.30
C ILE A 627 13.26 -5.67 -25.45
N ILE A 628 13.57 -5.32 -26.66
CA ILE A 628 13.59 -6.15 -27.89
C ILE A 628 13.91 -5.20 -29.04
N GLY A 629 15.18 -4.97 -29.29
CA GLY A 629 15.76 -4.79 -30.61
C GLY A 629 15.35 -3.63 -31.51
N GLN A 630 14.56 -2.64 -31.07
CA GLN A 630 14.20 -1.51 -31.93
C GLN A 630 13.85 -0.25 -31.13
N HIS A 631 14.53 0.85 -31.51
CA HIS A 631 14.28 2.26 -31.20
C HIS A 631 13.80 2.62 -29.80
N VAL A 632 14.68 3.30 -29.07
CA VAL A 632 14.35 4.00 -27.82
C VAL A 632 13.30 5.05 -28.12
N ALA A 633 12.04 4.78 -27.73
CA ALA A 633 11.01 5.78 -27.79
C ALA A 633 11.19 6.74 -26.61
N VAL A 634 11.35 8.03 -26.89
CA VAL A 634 11.35 9.06 -25.86
C VAL A 634 9.90 9.38 -25.52
N ASN A 635 9.49 9.04 -24.30
CA ASN A 635 8.14 9.28 -23.81
C ASN A 635 8.10 10.57 -22.99
N THR A 636 7.06 11.35 -23.21
CA THR A 636 6.80 12.57 -22.45
C THR A 636 5.51 12.36 -21.64
N ASP A 637 5.63 12.48 -20.33
CA ASP A 637 4.48 12.48 -19.41
C ASP A 637 4.24 13.90 -18.91
N VAL A 638 3.01 14.39 -19.14
CA VAL A 638 2.56 15.70 -18.67
C VAL A 638 1.42 15.48 -17.68
N ARG A 639 1.54 16.01 -16.49
CA ARG A 639 0.54 15.86 -15.44
C ARG A 639 0.16 17.19 -14.83
N LEU A 640 -1.13 17.43 -14.72
CA LEU A 640 -1.71 18.53 -13.98
C LEU A 640 -2.56 17.98 -12.84
N MET A 641 -2.27 18.41 -11.62
CA MET A 641 -3.08 18.12 -10.44
C MET A 641 -3.55 19.42 -9.82
N VAL A 642 -4.85 19.50 -9.58
CA VAL A 642 -5.49 20.63 -8.89
C VAL A 642 -6.24 20.06 -7.70
N GLN A 643 -5.98 20.61 -6.53
CA GLN A 643 -6.67 20.23 -5.30
C GLN A 643 -7.23 21.48 -4.63
N TYR A 644 -8.44 21.37 -4.15
CA TYR A 644 -9.07 22.38 -3.32
C TYR A 644 -9.80 21.73 -2.15
N SER A 645 -9.67 22.31 -0.97
CA SER A 645 -10.45 21.92 0.20
C SER A 645 -10.89 23.13 1.00
N TYR A 646 -12.08 23.01 1.59
CA TYR A 646 -12.66 23.99 2.48
C TYR A 646 -13.01 23.35 3.82
N SER A 647 -12.44 23.90 4.90
CA SER A 647 -12.71 23.50 6.26
C SER A 647 -13.66 24.48 6.92
N PHE A 648 -14.67 23.99 7.61
CA PHE A 648 -15.68 24.81 8.25
C PHE A 648 -16.02 24.30 9.65
N ALA A 649 -16.40 25.23 10.50
CA ALA A 649 -17.02 24.96 11.80
C ALA A 649 -18.13 25.99 12.03
N SER A 650 -19.34 25.53 12.33
CA SER A 650 -20.50 26.37 12.52
C SER A 650 -21.37 25.89 13.67
N ARG A 651 -21.93 26.82 14.42
CA ARG A 651 -22.94 26.57 15.42
C ARG A 651 -24.31 26.79 14.79
N LEU A 652 -25.07 25.74 14.59
CA LEU A 652 -26.41 25.82 13.98
C LEU A 652 -27.47 26.30 14.98
N ILE A 653 -27.28 25.96 16.26
CA ILE A 653 -28.15 26.44 17.35
C ILE A 653 -27.25 26.93 18.48
N LYS A 654 -27.46 28.20 18.89
CA LYS A 654 -26.78 28.76 20.07
C LYS A 654 -27.59 28.42 21.32
N SER A 655 -26.92 27.99 22.40
CA SER A 655 -27.57 27.85 23.67
C SER A 655 -28.09 29.25 24.15
N LYS A 656 -29.30 29.31 24.62
CA LYS A 656 -29.73 30.53 25.35
C LYS A 656 -28.87 30.63 26.60
N LYS A 657 -28.12 31.73 26.76
CA LYS A 657 -27.40 32.00 28.01
C LYS A 657 -28.39 31.79 29.17
N PRO A 658 -28.03 31.08 30.25
CA PRO A 658 -28.86 31.06 31.43
C PRO A 658 -29.05 32.52 31.86
N ARG A 659 -30.31 32.96 32.01
CA ARG A 659 -30.60 34.24 32.63
C ARG A 659 -30.04 34.17 34.04
N THR A 660 -29.04 34.97 34.33
CA THR A 660 -28.67 35.31 35.70
C THR A 660 -29.93 35.87 36.34
N ILE A 661 -30.51 35.12 37.23
CA ILE A 661 -31.55 35.66 38.14
C ILE A 661 -30.75 36.50 39.13
N GLU A 662 -30.86 37.84 38.99
CA GLU A 662 -30.44 38.78 40.03
C GLU A 662 -31.33 38.63 41.28
#